data_45cd26afe73d6ad2c7daad9a4b0141a3
#
_entry.id   45cd26afe73d6ad2c7daad9a4b0141a3
#
_cell.length_a   1.000
_cell.length_b   1.000
_cell.length_c   1.000
_cell.angle_alpha   90.00
_cell.angle_beta   90.00
_cell.angle_gamma   90.00
#
_symmetry.space_group_name_H-M   'P 1'
#
loop_
_entity.id
_entity.type
_entity.pdbx_description
1 polymer ?
#
loop_
_entity_poly.entity_id
_entity_poly.type
_entity_poly.pdbx_seq_one_letter_code
_entity_poly.pdbx_strand_id
1 'polypeptide(L)'
;MYRQGRVVLSLLLGISLIAGACGSDDDAASPGVEETVTTTAAPAATAAPATTAAPAATTAVPAGGLAGVCPATVVIQTDWFPESEHGGMYEMIGDDYVIDGDNQTTTGSLMASGVDTGVDIQVRAGGPAIGFQNTVAQMYTDMDITLAYADTDSVAFFWDDAPVIQVVTPLDKNPQMIMWDPEVYPNIHTIADLGNTDITVSVFGGGTWTQLFIAEGVLSEDQVDPSYDGSPARFIAEGNIAQQGYASAEPWDYKHKYTEFGKDVRLQLVHDAGFEIYKSALAVRADEIDEMAPCLEKLVPIVQQAQIDFMADPGRTNAMIIEVVETIASFWTYDEGIAAYSVQSQSDLGLVSNGPNGALGDFIDERTNTALDQMRAAGMDIPADLSASDMSTNRFIDYSIGLPGGAETAVQLAGVCPATVVIQTDWFPESEHGGMYEMIGDDYVIDGDNQTTTGSLMASGVDTGVDIQVRAGGPAIGFQNTVAQMYTDMDITLAYADTDSVAFFWDDAPVIQVVTPLDKNPQMIMWDPEVYPNIHTIADLGNTDITVSVFGGGTWTQLFIAEGVLSEDQVDPSYDGSPARFIAEGNIAQQGYASAEPWDYKHKYTEFGKDVRLQLVHDAGFEIYKSALAVRADEIDEMAPCLEKLVPIVQQAQIDFMADPGRTNAMIIEVVETIASFWTYDEGIAAYSVQSQSDLGLVSNGPNGALGDFIDERTNTALDQMRAAGMDIPADLSASDMSTNRFIDYSIGLPGGAESDGESAVKAAFIYVGPPG
;
A
#
# COMPACT_ATOMS: atom_id res chain seq x y z
N MET A 1 44.75 31.31 17.85
CA MET A 1 44.33 32.38 18.79
C MET A 1 43.20 33.14 18.12
N TYR A 2 42.13 33.21 18.77
CA TYR A 2 40.81 33.79 18.60
C TYR A 2 39.70 32.75 18.29
N ARG A 3 39.14 32.23 19.38
CA ARG A 3 37.78 31.63 19.41
C ARG A 3 36.79 32.78 19.43
N GLN A 4 35.91 32.82 18.48
CA GLN A 4 34.66 33.63 18.54
C GLN A 4 33.51 32.71 18.96
N GLY A 5 32.91 33.05 20.11
CA GLY A 5 31.74 32.35 20.64
C GLY A 5 30.50 32.61 19.82
N ARG A 6 29.74 31.56 19.57
CA ARG A 6 28.39 31.63 19.03
C ARG A 6 27.42 32.07 20.13
N VAL A 7 26.68 33.13 19.87
CA VAL A 7 25.60 33.63 20.72
C VAL A 7 24.32 32.91 20.24
N VAL A 8 23.77 32.08 21.12
CA VAL A 8 22.44 31.51 20.94
C VAL A 8 21.43 32.61 21.25
N LEU A 9 20.64 32.98 20.24
CA LEU A 9 19.56 33.94 20.38
C LEU A 9 18.25 33.17 20.62
N SER A 10 17.89 33.01 21.89
CA SER A 10 16.58 32.46 22.28
C SER A 10 15.51 33.54 22.05
N LEU A 11 14.62 33.33 21.09
CA LEU A 11 13.42 34.15 20.93
C LEU A 11 12.33 33.63 21.87
N LEU A 12 12.14 34.34 22.98
CA LEU A 12 10.96 34.27 23.83
C LEU A 12 9.85 35.11 23.20
N LEU A 13 8.85 34.48 22.59
CA LEU A 13 7.58 35.16 22.30
C LEU A 13 6.64 35.03 23.50
N GLY A 14 6.42 36.16 24.14
CA GLY A 14 5.45 36.28 25.23
C GLY A 14 4.02 36.34 24.71
N ILE A 15 3.17 35.46 25.19
CA ILE A 15 1.72 35.51 25.00
C ILE A 15 1.16 36.45 26.06
N SER A 16 0.51 37.53 25.60
CA SER A 16 -0.22 38.47 26.45
C SER A 16 -1.65 37.99 26.65
N LEU A 17 -1.98 37.56 27.86
CA LEU A 17 -3.33 37.34 28.33
C LEU A 17 -4.08 38.66 28.42
N ILE A 18 -5.23 38.78 27.76
CA ILE A 18 -6.25 39.80 28.05
C ILE A 18 -7.41 39.10 28.76
N ALA A 19 -7.49 39.31 30.07
CA ALA A 19 -8.66 39.01 30.85
C ALA A 19 -9.61 40.21 30.78
N GLY A 20 -10.86 39.99 30.42
CA GLY A 20 -11.93 40.98 30.49
C GLY A 20 -13.11 40.37 31.20
N ALA A 21 -13.38 40.89 32.40
CA ALA A 21 -14.36 40.41 33.34
C ALA A 21 -15.73 41.10 33.23
N CYS A 22 -16.75 40.37 33.69
CA CYS A 22 -17.94 40.76 34.45
C CYS A 22 -19.11 41.53 33.84
N GLY A 23 -20.27 41.01 34.16
CA GLY A 23 -21.52 41.74 34.37
C GLY A 23 -22.76 40.88 34.18
N SER A 24 -23.19 40.31 35.18
CA SER A 24 -24.36 40.12 36.05
C SER A 24 -25.74 40.59 35.54
N ASP A 25 -26.69 39.69 35.90
CA ASP A 25 -28.08 39.89 36.31
C ASP A 25 -29.16 40.08 35.24
N ASP A 26 -30.24 39.35 35.21
CA ASP A 26 -31.36 39.14 36.10
C ASP A 26 -32.45 38.25 35.51
N ASP A 27 -32.96 37.40 36.38
CA ASP A 27 -34.30 36.81 36.50
C ASP A 27 -35.38 36.97 35.42
N ALA A 28 -36.02 35.83 35.08
CA ALA A 28 -37.48 35.68 35.20
C ALA A 28 -37.98 34.24 35.01
N ALA A 29 -38.90 33.87 35.89
CA ALA A 29 -39.47 32.56 36.13
C ALA A 29 -40.40 32.00 35.04
N SER A 30 -40.45 30.67 35.06
CA SER A 30 -41.44 29.65 34.67
C SER A 30 -42.83 30.08 34.19
N PRO A 31 -43.59 29.21 33.44
CA PRO A 31 -44.22 28.05 34.09
C PRO A 31 -44.23 26.76 33.24
N GLY A 32 -44.35 25.64 34.00
CA GLY A 32 -44.40 24.30 33.51
C GLY A 32 -45.66 23.88 32.77
N VAL A 33 -45.52 22.83 31.98
CA VAL A 33 -46.65 22.00 31.54
C VAL A 33 -46.23 20.53 31.78
N GLU A 34 -47.03 19.86 32.64
CA GLU A 34 -47.03 18.41 32.80
C GLU A 34 -47.55 17.75 31.51
N GLU A 35 -46.81 16.80 30.98
CA GLU A 35 -47.42 15.78 30.11
C GLU A 35 -47.06 14.36 30.54
N THR A 36 -48.10 13.60 30.63
CA THR A 36 -48.31 12.28 31.17
C THR A 36 -47.48 11.20 30.43
N VAL A 37 -46.76 10.40 31.20
CA VAL A 37 -46.08 9.18 30.75
C VAL A 37 -47.11 8.08 30.52
N THR A 38 -47.22 7.61 29.29
CA THR A 38 -47.92 6.36 28.96
C THR A 38 -46.90 5.27 28.72
N THR A 39 -46.81 4.34 29.64
CA THR A 39 -46.00 3.11 29.52
C THR A 39 -46.59 2.16 28.49
N THR A 40 -45.87 1.87 27.45
CA THR A 40 -46.15 0.76 26.52
C THR A 40 -45.16 -0.37 26.79
N ALA A 41 -45.69 -1.59 26.96
CA ALA A 41 -44.97 -2.78 27.33
C ALA A 41 -43.98 -3.24 26.23
N ALA A 42 -42.81 -3.72 26.63
CA ALA A 42 -41.76 -4.31 25.78
C ALA A 42 -42.21 -5.63 25.17
N PRO A 43 -41.81 -5.94 23.92
CA PRO A 43 -41.93 -7.27 23.33
C PRO A 43 -40.83 -8.19 23.85
N ALA A 44 -41.19 -9.49 23.95
CA ALA A 44 -40.37 -10.57 24.47
C ALA A 44 -39.06 -10.79 23.70
N ALA A 45 -38.00 -11.07 24.47
CA ALA A 45 -36.67 -11.43 23.98
C ALA A 45 -36.70 -12.69 23.11
N THR A 46 -36.16 -12.59 21.91
CA THR A 46 -35.81 -13.73 21.06
C THR A 46 -34.45 -14.28 21.49
N ALA A 47 -34.37 -15.60 21.60
CA ALA A 47 -33.15 -16.33 22.02
C ALA A 47 -31.95 -16.04 21.14
N ALA A 48 -30.79 -15.85 21.76
CA ALA A 48 -29.49 -15.68 21.12
C ALA A 48 -29.07 -16.93 20.33
N PRO A 49 -28.40 -16.79 19.17
CA PRO A 49 -27.77 -17.91 18.50
C PRO A 49 -26.52 -18.39 19.27
N ALA A 50 -26.25 -19.69 19.15
CA ALA A 50 -25.17 -20.38 19.83
C ALA A 50 -23.79 -19.79 19.49
N THR A 51 -23.00 -19.58 20.53
CA THR A 51 -21.58 -19.22 20.46
C THR A 51 -20.80 -20.20 19.57
N THR A 52 -20.25 -19.69 18.49
CA THR A 52 -19.16 -20.33 17.76
C THR A 52 -17.90 -20.36 18.65
N ALA A 53 -17.20 -21.46 18.62
CA ALA A 53 -15.98 -21.69 19.40
C ALA A 53 -14.93 -20.62 19.06
N ALA A 54 -14.24 -20.13 20.09
CA ALA A 54 -13.10 -19.22 19.95
C ALA A 54 -12.00 -19.81 19.07
N PRO A 55 -11.29 -18.99 18.29
CA PRO A 55 -10.08 -19.43 17.59
C PRO A 55 -9.03 -19.95 18.57
N ALA A 56 -8.22 -20.89 18.12
CA ALA A 56 -7.18 -21.52 18.92
C ALA A 56 -6.17 -20.48 19.44
N ALA A 57 -5.79 -20.63 20.70
CA ALA A 57 -4.87 -19.79 21.42
C ALA A 57 -3.55 -19.59 20.65
N THR A 58 -3.22 -18.33 20.34
CA THR A 58 -1.87 -17.87 20.07
C THR A 58 -0.91 -18.31 21.18
N THR A 59 0.29 -18.70 20.80
CA THR A 59 1.35 -19.12 21.72
C THR A 59 1.62 -17.99 22.73
N ALA A 60 1.28 -18.24 23.99
CA ALA A 60 1.49 -17.29 25.07
C ALA A 60 2.98 -16.95 25.19
N VAL A 61 3.31 -15.65 25.22
CA VAL A 61 4.61 -15.12 25.65
C VAL A 61 5.00 -15.82 26.95
N PRO A 62 6.22 -16.37 27.12
CA PRO A 62 6.60 -17.04 28.35
C PRO A 62 6.43 -16.08 29.53
N ALA A 63 5.66 -16.48 30.53
CA ALA A 63 5.39 -15.73 31.76
C ALA A 63 6.67 -15.64 32.61
N GLY A 64 7.63 -14.84 32.16
CA GLY A 64 8.78 -14.41 32.92
C GLY A 64 8.51 -12.99 33.42
N GLY A 65 8.17 -12.84 34.70
CA GLY A 65 7.89 -11.55 35.31
C GLY A 65 9.00 -10.52 35.03
N LEU A 66 8.63 -9.25 34.93
CA LEU A 66 9.54 -8.10 34.77
C LEU A 66 10.17 -7.74 36.11
N ALA A 67 9.62 -8.19 37.24
CA ALA A 67 10.13 -7.90 38.56
C ALA A 67 11.60 -8.34 38.73
N GLY A 68 12.44 -7.39 39.15
CA GLY A 68 13.87 -7.62 39.37
C GLY A 68 14.75 -7.52 38.12
N VAL A 69 14.18 -7.29 36.93
CA VAL A 69 14.92 -7.00 35.69
C VAL A 69 14.56 -5.64 35.10
N CYS A 70 13.33 -5.19 35.30
CA CYS A 70 12.85 -3.85 34.91
C CYS A 70 12.76 -2.95 36.17
N PRO A 71 12.66 -1.62 35.99
CA PRO A 71 12.26 -0.69 37.05
C PRO A 71 10.95 -1.13 37.72
N ALA A 72 10.76 -0.75 38.98
CA ALA A 72 9.51 -1.06 39.70
C ALA A 72 8.27 -0.44 39.04
N THR A 73 8.47 0.69 38.37
CA THR A 73 7.50 1.33 37.48
C THR A 73 8.17 1.63 36.15
N VAL A 74 7.63 1.10 35.05
CA VAL A 74 8.02 1.45 33.69
C VAL A 74 7.29 2.73 33.32
N VAL A 75 8.02 3.81 33.11
CA VAL A 75 7.47 5.12 32.78
C VAL A 75 7.57 5.35 31.26
N ILE A 76 6.43 5.55 30.61
CA ILE A 76 6.35 5.84 29.18
C ILE A 76 5.83 7.27 28.96
N GLN A 77 6.62 8.11 28.30
CA GLN A 77 6.24 9.46 27.90
C GLN A 77 5.69 9.44 26.47
N THR A 78 4.41 9.81 26.27
CA THR A 78 3.85 9.95 24.92
C THR A 78 4.18 11.32 24.32
N ASP A 79 3.99 11.45 23.02
CA ASP A 79 4.26 12.68 22.25
C ASP A 79 3.04 13.59 22.16
N TRP A 80 1.83 13.06 22.46
CA TRP A 80 0.57 13.78 22.43
C TRP A 80 -0.33 13.41 23.62
N PHE A 81 -1.54 13.98 23.65
CA PHE A 81 -2.60 13.55 24.57
C PHE A 81 -3.00 12.10 24.32
N PRO A 82 -3.66 11.45 25.31
CA PRO A 82 -4.14 10.08 25.12
C PRO A 82 -5.09 9.96 23.94
N GLU A 83 -4.81 9.00 23.08
CA GLU A 83 -5.60 8.67 21.89
C GLU A 83 -5.32 7.23 21.45
N SER A 84 -6.10 6.70 20.51
CA SER A 84 -6.00 5.30 20.10
C SER A 84 -4.70 4.97 19.32
N GLU A 85 -3.96 5.97 18.84
CA GLU A 85 -2.59 5.75 18.34
C GLU A 85 -1.63 5.27 19.44
N HIS A 86 -1.89 5.63 20.70
CA HIS A 86 -1.17 5.13 21.86
C HIS A 86 -1.79 3.86 22.46
N GLY A 87 -2.74 3.24 21.77
CA GLY A 87 -3.58 2.16 22.29
C GLY A 87 -2.81 1.00 22.86
N GLY A 88 -1.73 0.54 22.20
CA GLY A 88 -0.89 -0.53 22.71
C GLY A 88 -0.25 -0.24 24.08
N MET A 89 0.05 1.03 24.38
CA MET A 89 0.59 1.41 25.69
C MET A 89 -0.48 1.36 26.78
N TYR A 90 -1.69 1.81 26.48
CA TYR A 90 -2.82 1.74 27.41
C TYR A 90 -3.34 0.30 27.57
N GLU A 91 -3.20 -0.57 26.56
CA GLU A 91 -3.54 -1.99 26.63
C GLU A 91 -2.73 -2.72 27.70
N MET A 92 -1.47 -2.32 27.91
CA MET A 92 -0.63 -2.88 28.97
C MET A 92 -1.03 -2.46 30.39
N ILE A 93 -1.97 -1.53 30.58
CA ILE A 93 -2.37 -1.08 31.92
C ILE A 93 -3.47 -1.98 32.47
N GLY A 94 -3.31 -2.49 33.69
CA GLY A 94 -4.30 -3.33 34.37
C GLY A 94 -5.55 -2.54 34.82
N ASP A 95 -6.61 -3.27 35.22
CA ASP A 95 -7.86 -2.66 35.70
C ASP A 95 -7.76 -1.95 37.05
N ASP A 96 -6.60 -2.03 37.70
CA ASP A 96 -6.29 -1.33 38.96
C ASP A 96 -5.75 0.09 38.73
N TYR A 97 -5.86 0.61 37.51
CA TYR A 97 -5.29 1.90 37.15
C TYR A 97 -5.85 3.08 37.93
N VAL A 98 -5.00 4.08 38.11
CA VAL A 98 -5.34 5.37 38.73
C VAL A 98 -4.92 6.49 37.77
N ILE A 99 -5.85 7.42 37.52
CA ILE A 99 -5.60 8.60 36.71
C ILE A 99 -5.28 9.76 37.64
N ASP A 100 -4.11 10.36 37.48
CA ASP A 100 -3.71 11.60 38.16
C ASP A 100 -3.94 12.79 37.21
N GLY A 101 -5.06 13.48 37.38
CA GLY A 101 -5.42 14.61 36.53
C GLY A 101 -4.52 15.83 36.70
N ASP A 102 -3.90 16.00 37.87
CA ASP A 102 -2.98 17.12 38.13
C ASP A 102 -1.62 16.94 37.44
N ASN A 103 -1.11 15.70 37.41
CA ASN A 103 0.15 15.34 36.74
C ASN A 103 -0.05 14.78 35.34
N GLN A 104 -1.28 14.59 34.90
CA GLN A 104 -1.67 14.06 33.58
C GLN A 104 -1.02 12.69 33.29
N THR A 105 -1.14 11.78 34.25
CA THR A 105 -0.58 10.44 34.18
C THR A 105 -1.62 9.37 34.49
N THR A 106 -1.45 8.18 33.90
CA THR A 106 -2.21 6.98 34.21
C THR A 106 -1.26 5.88 34.66
N THR A 107 -1.46 5.33 35.85
CA THR A 107 -0.58 4.33 36.47
C THR A 107 -1.38 3.11 36.91
N GLY A 108 -0.91 1.89 36.60
CA GLY A 108 -1.48 0.64 37.04
C GLY A 108 -0.50 -0.52 36.93
N SER A 109 -0.91 -1.74 37.27
CA SER A 109 -0.09 -2.93 37.05
C SER A 109 0.24 -3.09 35.56
N LEU A 110 1.51 -3.39 35.20
CA LEU A 110 1.88 -3.71 33.83
C LEU A 110 1.47 -5.13 33.48
N MET A 111 0.59 -5.26 32.49
CA MET A 111 0.02 -6.53 32.04
C MET A 111 0.65 -7.01 30.75
N ALA A 112 0.89 -8.29 30.61
CA ALA A 112 1.24 -9.00 29.37
C ALA A 112 0.05 -9.88 28.97
N SER A 113 -0.72 -9.48 27.96
CA SER A 113 -1.95 -10.18 27.53
C SER A 113 -2.83 -10.61 28.72
N GLY A 114 -3.11 -9.66 29.61
CA GLY A 114 -3.95 -9.86 30.80
C GLY A 114 -3.28 -10.56 31.99
N VAL A 115 -1.97 -10.80 31.96
CA VAL A 115 -1.18 -11.39 33.06
C VAL A 115 -0.29 -10.32 33.70
N ASP A 116 -0.39 -10.14 35.03
CA ASP A 116 0.42 -9.19 35.80
C ASP A 116 1.91 -9.61 35.74
N THR A 117 2.78 -8.68 35.33
CA THR A 117 4.22 -8.89 35.18
C THR A 117 5.01 -8.65 36.48
N GLY A 118 4.37 -8.13 37.51
CA GLY A 118 4.96 -7.84 38.83
C GLY A 118 5.71 -6.50 38.90
N VAL A 119 5.48 -5.59 37.94
CA VAL A 119 5.90 -4.19 37.97
C VAL A 119 4.74 -3.30 37.54
N ASP A 120 4.80 -2.01 37.85
CA ASP A 120 3.80 -1.04 37.40
C ASP A 120 4.19 -0.43 36.04
N ILE A 121 3.20 0.11 35.33
CA ILE A 121 3.36 0.99 34.17
C ILE A 121 2.75 2.35 34.48
N GLN A 122 3.44 3.43 34.08
CA GLN A 122 2.91 4.78 34.09
C GLN A 122 2.99 5.39 32.71
N VAL A 123 1.85 5.69 32.09
CA VAL A 123 1.79 6.43 30.83
C VAL A 123 1.53 7.90 31.14
N ARG A 124 2.38 8.77 30.61
CA ARG A 124 2.36 10.23 30.79
C ARG A 124 1.92 10.90 29.51
N ALA A 125 0.93 11.78 29.58
CA ALA A 125 0.47 12.57 28.45
C ALA A 125 1.54 13.53 27.94
N GLY A 126 1.66 13.63 26.62
CA GLY A 126 2.60 14.51 25.92
C GLY A 126 1.95 15.76 25.32
N GLY A 127 2.56 16.32 24.29
CA GLY A 127 2.08 17.50 23.59
C GLY A 127 1.85 18.71 24.52
N PRO A 128 0.62 19.19 24.60
CA PRO A 128 0.28 20.33 25.48
C PRO A 128 0.58 20.06 26.95
N ALA A 129 0.51 18.80 27.41
CA ALA A 129 0.78 18.42 28.80
C ALA A 129 2.22 18.72 29.21
N ILE A 130 3.15 18.62 28.29
CA ILE A 130 4.59 18.91 28.48
C ILE A 130 5.00 20.25 27.83
N GLY A 131 4.02 21.11 27.49
CA GLY A 131 4.28 22.40 26.86
C GLY A 131 4.92 22.31 25.48
N PHE A 132 4.57 21.27 24.70
CA PHE A 132 5.11 20.98 23.35
C PHE A 132 6.64 20.79 23.32
N GLN A 133 7.22 20.38 24.46
CA GLN A 133 8.63 20.00 24.46
C GLN A 133 8.83 18.69 23.70
N ASN A 134 9.99 18.56 23.05
CA ASN A 134 10.35 17.32 22.38
C ASN A 134 10.63 16.22 23.42
N THR A 135 10.07 15.04 23.23
CA THR A 135 10.18 13.89 24.13
C THR A 135 11.61 13.38 24.27
N VAL A 136 12.41 13.42 23.21
CA VAL A 136 13.85 13.07 23.23
C VAL A 136 14.59 13.95 24.23
N ALA A 137 14.38 15.27 24.18
CA ALA A 137 14.99 16.20 25.14
C ALA A 137 14.46 16.01 26.56
N GLN A 138 13.19 15.60 26.72
CA GLN A 138 12.60 15.30 28.02
C GLN A 138 13.29 14.14 28.71
N MET A 139 13.66 13.08 28.01
CA MET A 139 14.36 11.92 28.56
C MET A 139 15.69 12.29 29.27
N TYR A 140 16.30 13.40 28.86
CA TYR A 140 17.54 13.91 29.46
C TYR A 140 17.33 14.97 30.54
N THR A 141 16.09 15.45 30.74
CA THR A 141 15.73 16.36 31.82
C THR A 141 14.94 15.69 32.94
N ASP A 142 14.24 14.59 32.64
CA ASP A 142 13.54 13.73 33.57
C ASP A 142 14.03 12.29 33.43
N MET A 143 14.95 11.89 34.32
CA MET A 143 15.58 10.58 34.29
C MET A 143 14.68 9.44 34.78
N ASP A 144 13.46 9.75 35.26
CA ASP A 144 12.48 8.71 35.61
C ASP A 144 11.78 8.13 34.38
N ILE A 145 11.86 8.80 33.20
CA ILE A 145 11.33 8.28 31.94
C ILE A 145 12.13 7.06 31.49
N THR A 146 11.47 5.92 31.41
CA THR A 146 12.07 4.65 30.96
C THR A 146 12.10 4.58 29.43
N LEU A 147 10.99 4.87 28.80
CA LEU A 147 10.83 4.93 27.33
C LEU A 147 10.04 6.19 26.94
N ALA A 148 10.33 6.73 25.77
CA ALA A 148 9.52 7.81 25.22
C ALA A 148 9.23 7.58 23.74
N TYR A 149 8.08 8.08 23.26
CA TYR A 149 7.82 8.20 21.84
C TYR A 149 8.82 9.19 21.22
N ALA A 150 9.53 8.75 20.20
CA ALA A 150 10.53 9.52 19.50
C ALA A 150 10.46 9.28 18.00
N ASP A 151 10.30 10.35 17.23
CA ASP A 151 10.28 10.30 15.78
C ASP A 151 11.71 10.18 15.23
N THR A 152 11.88 9.53 14.09
CA THR A 152 13.21 9.37 13.46
C THR A 152 13.92 10.71 13.24
N ASP A 153 13.20 11.72 12.75
CA ASP A 153 13.75 13.07 12.54
C ASP A 153 14.14 13.76 13.87
N SER A 154 13.32 13.60 14.92
CA SER A 154 13.64 14.10 16.25
C SER A 154 14.89 13.46 16.84
N VAL A 155 15.02 12.13 16.69
CA VAL A 155 16.24 11.41 17.11
C VAL A 155 17.47 11.96 16.38
N ALA A 156 17.37 12.16 15.07
CA ALA A 156 18.46 12.69 14.26
C ALA A 156 18.85 14.13 14.64
N PHE A 157 17.87 15.03 14.89
CA PHE A 157 18.12 16.42 15.28
C PHE A 157 18.74 16.56 16.67
N PHE A 158 18.39 15.69 17.60
CA PHE A 158 18.89 15.75 18.98
C PHE A 158 20.08 14.84 19.23
N TRP A 159 20.62 14.15 18.20
CA TRP A 159 21.64 13.14 18.36
C TRP A 159 22.88 13.60 19.14
N ASP A 160 23.39 14.78 18.85
CA ASP A 160 24.59 15.31 19.49
C ASP A 160 24.38 15.74 20.96
N ASP A 161 23.17 16.14 21.33
CA ASP A 161 22.83 16.71 22.63
C ASP A 161 22.10 15.74 23.56
N ALA A 162 21.26 14.85 22.99
CA ALA A 162 20.41 13.93 23.74
C ALA A 162 20.17 12.61 22.93
N PRO A 163 21.20 11.80 22.72
CA PRO A 163 21.11 10.60 21.90
C PRO A 163 20.20 9.54 22.51
N VAL A 164 19.19 9.10 21.74
CA VAL A 164 18.30 8.00 22.11
C VAL A 164 18.33 6.93 21.02
N ILE A 165 17.99 5.68 21.38
CA ILE A 165 17.90 4.55 20.45
C ILE A 165 16.48 4.03 20.47
N GLN A 166 15.84 4.02 19.31
CA GLN A 166 14.53 3.44 19.10
C GLN A 166 14.62 1.91 19.20
N VAL A 167 13.70 1.28 19.93
CA VAL A 167 13.75 -0.17 20.25
C VAL A 167 12.52 -0.94 19.76
N VAL A 168 11.41 -0.27 19.46
CA VAL A 168 10.21 -0.83 18.87
C VAL A 168 9.33 0.29 18.31
N THR A 169 8.66 0.07 17.20
CA THR A 169 7.71 1.01 16.61
C THR A 169 6.30 0.43 16.56
N PRO A 170 5.35 0.94 17.40
CA PRO A 170 3.97 0.52 17.35
C PRO A 170 3.25 0.87 16.04
N LEU A 171 3.69 1.95 15.38
CA LEU A 171 3.19 2.38 14.07
C LEU A 171 4.27 2.14 13.01
N ASP A 172 3.92 1.43 11.97
CA ASP A 172 4.81 1.22 10.82
C ASP A 172 4.87 2.47 9.93
N LYS A 173 3.71 3.09 9.63
CA LYS A 173 3.65 4.32 8.83
C LYS A 173 3.44 5.57 9.68
N ASN A 174 4.01 6.67 9.23
CA ASN A 174 3.75 8.00 9.78
C ASN A 174 2.29 8.42 9.49
N PRO A 175 1.44 8.64 10.52
CA PRO A 175 0.03 9.02 10.34
C PRO A 175 -0.18 10.47 9.89
N GLN A 176 0.86 11.30 9.84
CA GLN A 176 0.75 12.67 9.35
C GLN A 176 0.27 12.68 7.89
N MET A 177 -0.64 13.59 7.59
CA MET A 177 -1.23 13.71 6.25
C MET A 177 -1.43 15.17 5.87
N ILE A 178 -1.65 15.40 4.59
CA ILE A 178 -2.27 16.63 4.08
C ILE A 178 -3.67 16.27 3.58
N MET A 179 -4.66 17.08 3.96
CA MET A 179 -6.05 16.92 3.55
C MET A 179 -6.57 18.14 2.79
N TRP A 180 -7.58 17.94 1.95
CA TRP A 180 -8.28 18.99 1.19
C TRP A 180 -9.72 18.58 0.91
N ASP A 181 -10.52 19.56 0.49
CA ASP A 181 -11.92 19.34 0.14
C ASP A 181 -12.06 18.76 -1.28
N PRO A 182 -12.49 17.50 -1.45
CA PRO A 182 -12.61 16.87 -2.77
C PRO A 182 -13.74 17.47 -3.64
N GLU A 183 -14.70 18.19 -3.06
CA GLU A 183 -15.74 18.88 -3.83
C GLU A 183 -15.20 20.16 -4.47
N VAL A 184 -14.23 20.80 -3.82
CA VAL A 184 -13.55 22.00 -4.35
C VAL A 184 -12.44 21.60 -5.33
N TYR A 185 -11.73 20.52 -5.01
CA TYR A 185 -10.58 20.04 -5.77
C TYR A 185 -10.75 18.58 -6.22
N PRO A 186 -11.72 18.29 -7.11
CA PRO A 186 -12.03 16.92 -7.51
C PRO A 186 -10.88 16.20 -8.26
N ASN A 187 -9.98 16.95 -8.88
CA ASN A 187 -8.87 16.42 -9.67
C ASN A 187 -7.53 16.41 -8.93
N ILE A 188 -7.51 16.77 -7.65
CA ILE A 188 -6.32 16.67 -6.81
C ILE A 188 -6.42 15.34 -6.06
N HIS A 189 -5.44 14.46 -6.24
CA HIS A 189 -5.39 13.13 -5.65
C HIS A 189 -4.18 12.94 -4.74
N THR A 190 -3.10 13.68 -5.00
CA THR A 190 -1.82 13.55 -4.30
C THR A 190 -1.30 14.89 -3.78
N ILE A 191 -0.33 14.86 -2.87
CA ILE A 191 0.41 16.04 -2.41
C ILE A 191 1.19 16.68 -3.58
N ALA A 192 1.71 15.87 -4.49
CA ALA A 192 2.37 16.36 -5.70
C ALA A 192 1.40 17.09 -6.64
N ASP A 193 0.14 16.67 -6.71
CA ASP A 193 -0.88 17.42 -7.46
C ASP A 193 -1.13 18.80 -6.84
N LEU A 194 -1.15 18.91 -5.49
CA LEU A 194 -1.24 20.20 -4.80
C LEU A 194 -0.10 21.13 -5.20
N GLY A 195 1.12 20.61 -5.30
CA GLY A 195 2.31 21.36 -5.69
C GLY A 195 2.23 21.99 -7.09
N ASN A 196 1.44 21.39 -7.99
CA ASN A 196 1.20 21.90 -9.33
C ASN A 196 0.11 23.00 -9.40
N THR A 197 -0.35 23.50 -8.25
CA THR A 197 -1.42 24.51 -8.13
C THR A 197 -0.96 25.71 -7.32
N ASP A 198 -1.85 26.69 -7.13
CA ASP A 198 -1.68 27.83 -6.21
C ASP A 198 -2.44 27.66 -4.87
N ILE A 199 -2.79 26.41 -4.52
CA ILE A 199 -3.48 26.07 -3.27
C ILE A 199 -2.54 26.30 -2.09
N THR A 200 -3.00 27.05 -1.09
CA THR A 200 -2.26 27.22 0.16
C THR A 200 -2.32 25.94 1.01
N VAL A 201 -1.18 25.46 1.47
CA VAL A 201 -1.03 24.33 2.38
C VAL A 201 -0.74 24.86 3.78
N SER A 202 -1.73 24.76 4.67
CA SER A 202 -1.64 25.23 6.07
C SER A 202 -0.99 24.14 6.95
N VAL A 203 0.16 24.48 7.57
CA VAL A 203 0.97 23.52 8.32
C VAL A 203 1.46 24.09 9.64
N PHE A 204 1.83 23.21 10.59
CA PHE A 204 2.61 23.63 11.75
C PHE A 204 4.00 24.10 11.28
N GLY A 205 4.43 25.25 11.80
CA GLY A 205 5.73 25.81 11.44
C GLY A 205 6.89 24.92 11.88
N GLY A 206 7.83 24.68 10.96
CA GLY A 206 9.08 23.96 11.24
C GLY A 206 9.00 22.44 11.05
N GLY A 207 7.95 21.92 10.44
CA GLY A 207 7.84 20.48 10.13
C GLY A 207 8.94 20.03 9.17
N THR A 208 9.58 18.90 9.47
CA THR A 208 10.67 18.32 8.69
C THR A 208 10.22 17.99 7.26
N TRP A 209 9.11 17.29 7.12
CA TRP A 209 8.55 16.92 5.81
C TRP A 209 8.23 18.15 4.93
N THR A 210 7.81 19.27 5.56
CA THR A 210 7.54 20.52 4.83
C THR A 210 8.80 21.07 4.17
N GLN A 211 9.92 21.09 4.92
CA GLN A 211 11.20 21.54 4.40
C GLN A 211 11.71 20.62 3.30
N LEU A 212 11.52 19.33 3.47
CA LEU A 212 11.88 18.31 2.48
C LEU A 212 11.10 18.54 1.17
N PHE A 213 9.77 18.57 1.23
CA PHE A 213 8.93 18.72 0.03
C PHE A 213 9.14 20.07 -0.70
N ILE A 214 9.56 21.13 0.01
CA ILE A 214 10.02 22.37 -0.62
C ILE A 214 11.36 22.15 -1.32
N ALA A 215 12.31 21.49 -0.67
CA ALA A 215 13.63 21.25 -1.24
C ALA A 215 13.59 20.34 -2.48
N GLU A 216 12.71 19.35 -2.48
CA GLU A 216 12.48 18.42 -3.61
C GLU A 216 11.58 19.01 -4.70
N GLY A 217 10.97 20.16 -4.45
CA GLY A 217 10.10 20.83 -5.41
C GLY A 217 8.69 20.22 -5.53
N VAL A 218 8.31 19.36 -4.58
CA VAL A 218 6.95 18.81 -4.46
C VAL A 218 5.96 19.91 -4.10
N LEU A 219 6.36 20.81 -3.18
CA LEU A 219 5.62 22.03 -2.81
C LEU A 219 6.50 23.25 -3.06
N SER A 220 5.89 24.40 -3.35
CA SER A 220 6.62 25.66 -3.39
C SER A 220 6.59 26.38 -2.03
N GLU A 221 7.65 27.13 -1.72
CA GLU A 221 7.73 27.92 -0.47
C GLU A 221 6.55 28.89 -0.33
N ASP A 222 6.08 29.47 -1.45
CA ASP A 222 4.95 30.41 -1.47
C ASP A 222 3.59 29.75 -1.18
N GLN A 223 3.47 28.42 -1.34
CA GLN A 223 2.25 27.67 -1.04
C GLN A 223 2.13 27.33 0.44
N VAL A 224 3.25 27.18 1.13
CA VAL A 224 3.29 26.71 2.51
C VAL A 224 3.03 27.84 3.48
N ASP A 225 1.97 27.72 4.27
CA ASP A 225 1.64 28.68 5.34
C ASP A 225 1.85 28.03 6.71
N PRO A 226 2.92 28.41 7.45
CA PRO A 226 3.29 27.81 8.73
C PRO A 226 2.47 28.34 9.91
N SER A 227 1.29 28.87 9.70
CA SER A 227 0.46 29.50 10.73
C SER A 227 -0.61 28.56 11.33
N TYR A 228 -0.63 27.28 10.93
CA TYR A 228 -1.57 26.30 11.53
C TYR A 228 -1.30 26.15 13.02
N ASP A 229 -2.35 26.25 13.82
CA ASP A 229 -2.31 26.21 15.29
C ASP A 229 -3.13 25.04 15.88
N GLY A 230 -3.55 24.09 15.04
CA GLY A 230 -4.43 22.99 15.42
C GLY A 230 -5.93 23.34 15.34
N SER A 231 -6.30 24.57 14.95
CA SER A 231 -7.69 24.98 14.83
C SER A 231 -8.29 24.64 13.46
N PRO A 232 -9.48 24.02 13.39
CA PRO A 232 -10.17 23.75 12.12
C PRO A 232 -10.76 25.01 11.47
N ALA A 233 -10.81 26.12 12.21
CA ALA A 233 -11.61 27.30 11.85
C ALA A 233 -11.22 27.87 10.49
N ARG A 234 -9.94 27.92 10.16
CA ARG A 234 -9.46 28.48 8.89
C ARG A 234 -9.81 27.58 7.70
N PHE A 235 -9.58 26.28 7.80
CA PHE A 235 -9.93 25.33 6.75
C PHE A 235 -11.42 25.36 6.42
N ILE A 236 -12.27 25.39 7.46
CA ILE A 236 -13.73 25.47 7.33
C ILE A 236 -14.17 26.79 6.71
N ALA A 237 -13.58 27.91 7.14
CA ALA A 237 -14.00 29.24 6.70
C ALA A 237 -13.55 29.56 5.27
N GLU A 238 -12.35 29.18 4.90
CA GLU A 238 -11.79 29.46 3.56
C GLU A 238 -12.26 28.42 2.54
N GLY A 239 -12.30 27.12 2.91
CA GLY A 239 -12.80 26.02 2.09
C GLY A 239 -11.97 25.70 0.83
N ASN A 240 -10.91 26.47 0.56
CA ASN A 240 -10.06 26.39 -0.62
C ASN A 240 -8.57 26.31 -0.29
N ILE A 241 -8.23 25.75 0.86
CA ILE A 241 -6.87 25.46 1.30
C ILE A 241 -6.72 23.95 1.52
N ALA A 242 -5.48 23.46 1.50
CA ALA A 242 -5.12 22.17 2.06
C ALA A 242 -4.56 22.37 3.47
N GLN A 243 -4.62 21.37 4.32
CA GLN A 243 -4.21 21.45 5.72
C GLN A 243 -3.56 20.17 6.18
N GLN A 244 -2.52 20.33 6.99
CA GLN A 244 -1.90 19.23 7.75
C GLN A 244 -2.88 18.66 8.79
N GLY A 245 -2.77 17.38 9.07
CA GLY A 245 -3.45 16.68 10.16
C GLY A 245 -2.91 15.29 10.36
N TYR A 246 -3.62 14.49 11.14
CA TYR A 246 -3.36 13.08 11.38
C TYR A 246 -4.52 12.24 10.82
N ALA A 247 -4.20 11.24 10.02
CA ALA A 247 -5.19 10.45 9.29
C ALA A 247 -6.13 9.65 10.22
N SER A 248 -5.70 9.39 11.44
CA SER A 248 -6.45 8.69 12.49
C SER A 248 -7.42 9.58 13.29
N ALA A 249 -7.43 10.91 13.07
CA ALA A 249 -8.21 11.83 13.87
C ALA A 249 -9.00 12.86 13.05
N GLU A 250 -8.34 13.79 12.35
CA GLU A 250 -8.98 14.93 11.70
C GLU A 250 -10.09 14.54 10.72
N PRO A 251 -9.99 13.51 9.87
CA PRO A 251 -11.07 13.20 8.93
C PRO A 251 -12.40 12.91 9.62
N TRP A 252 -12.34 12.25 10.79
CA TRP A 252 -13.54 12.02 11.62
C TRP A 252 -14.11 13.34 12.16
N ASP A 253 -13.25 14.15 12.76
CA ASP A 253 -13.65 15.41 13.37
C ASP A 253 -14.29 16.37 12.34
N TYR A 254 -13.71 16.47 11.15
CA TYR A 254 -14.23 17.32 10.06
C TYR A 254 -15.58 16.85 9.54
N LYS A 255 -15.80 15.54 9.52
CA LYS A 255 -17.06 14.97 9.07
C LYS A 255 -18.16 15.03 10.13
N HIS A 256 -17.84 14.74 11.40
CA HIS A 256 -18.83 14.47 12.43
C HIS A 256 -18.93 15.54 13.51
N LYS A 257 -17.83 16.18 13.87
CA LYS A 257 -17.76 17.17 14.95
C LYS A 257 -17.89 18.61 14.44
N TYR A 258 -17.26 18.94 13.34
CA TYR A 258 -17.35 20.28 12.74
C TYR A 258 -18.48 20.33 11.72
N THR A 259 -19.71 20.47 12.20
CA THR A 259 -20.94 20.41 11.39
C THR A 259 -21.05 21.48 10.31
N GLU A 260 -20.29 22.58 10.42
CA GLU A 260 -20.16 23.63 9.40
C GLU A 260 -19.47 23.12 8.14
N PHE A 261 -18.58 22.12 8.26
CA PHE A 261 -17.98 21.39 7.15
C PHE A 261 -18.77 20.12 6.85
N GLY A 262 -18.86 19.19 7.78
CA GLY A 262 -19.81 18.07 7.84
C GLY A 262 -19.73 17.07 6.67
N LYS A 263 -18.53 16.90 6.05
CA LYS A 263 -18.32 16.00 4.91
C LYS A 263 -16.93 15.36 4.94
N ASP A 264 -16.71 14.43 4.04
CA ASP A 264 -15.41 13.76 3.92
C ASP A 264 -14.36 14.71 3.35
N VAL A 265 -13.13 14.57 3.81
CA VAL A 265 -11.93 15.15 3.22
C VAL A 265 -11.23 14.10 2.35
N ARG A 266 -10.47 14.55 1.35
CA ARG A 266 -9.47 13.71 0.70
C ARG A 266 -8.13 13.97 1.36
N LEU A 267 -7.32 12.94 1.49
CA LEU A 267 -6.02 13.03 2.14
C LEU A 267 -4.98 12.17 1.42
N GLN A 268 -3.71 12.49 1.67
CA GLN A 268 -2.58 11.59 1.42
C GLN A 268 -1.64 11.67 2.63
N LEU A 269 -1.11 10.52 3.04
CA LEU A 269 -0.07 10.45 4.07
C LEU A 269 1.22 11.11 3.57
N VAL A 270 1.92 11.79 4.46
CA VAL A 270 3.28 12.30 4.19
C VAL A 270 4.25 11.15 3.92
N HIS A 271 4.00 10.00 4.56
CA HIS A 271 4.69 8.74 4.33
C HIS A 271 4.59 8.30 2.85
N ASP A 272 3.35 8.16 2.36
CA ASP A 272 3.07 7.71 0.99
C ASP A 272 3.46 8.76 -0.09
N ALA A 273 3.83 9.96 0.33
CA ALA A 273 4.39 11.01 -0.52
C ALA A 273 5.93 11.01 -0.51
N GLY A 274 6.57 10.02 0.13
CA GLY A 274 8.01 9.78 0.05
C GLY A 274 8.85 10.24 1.26
N PHE A 275 8.22 10.61 2.39
CA PHE A 275 8.96 10.85 3.63
C PHE A 275 8.62 9.80 4.69
N GLU A 276 9.29 8.67 4.63
CA GLU A 276 8.96 7.43 5.34
C GLU A 276 9.67 7.31 6.69
N ILE A 277 9.51 8.26 7.58
CA ILE A 277 10.03 8.15 8.93
C ILE A 277 9.15 7.27 9.83
N TYR A 278 9.75 6.67 10.84
CA TYR A 278 9.02 6.10 11.96
C TYR A 278 8.57 7.23 12.88
N LYS A 279 7.26 7.36 13.02
CA LYS A 279 6.62 8.32 13.91
C LYS A 279 6.17 7.61 15.17
N SER A 280 6.43 8.24 16.34
CA SER A 280 6.03 7.68 17.63
C SER A 280 6.64 6.28 17.93
N ALA A 281 7.88 6.03 17.51
CA ALA A 281 8.62 4.84 17.95
C ALA A 281 9.08 5.00 19.40
N LEU A 282 9.12 3.91 20.16
CA LEU A 282 9.61 3.93 21.54
C LEU A 282 11.13 3.87 21.58
N ALA A 283 11.72 4.81 22.30
CA ALA A 283 13.17 4.94 22.44
C ALA A 283 13.62 4.92 23.90
N VAL A 284 14.85 4.49 24.11
CA VAL A 284 15.59 4.52 25.38
C VAL A 284 16.80 5.44 25.25
N ARG A 285 17.29 6.04 26.34
CA ARG A 285 18.55 6.80 26.29
C ARG A 285 19.71 5.90 25.83
N ALA A 286 20.53 6.43 24.93
CA ALA A 286 21.61 5.64 24.31
C ALA A 286 22.65 5.12 25.34
N ASP A 287 22.91 5.87 26.40
CA ASP A 287 23.84 5.48 27.46
C ASP A 287 23.28 4.44 28.43
N GLU A 288 21.98 4.15 28.39
CA GLU A 288 21.32 3.17 29.26
C GLU A 288 20.94 1.86 28.56
N ILE A 289 21.03 1.77 27.24
CA ILE A 289 20.50 0.62 26.46
C ILE A 289 21.09 -0.72 26.92
N ASP A 290 22.36 -0.77 27.26
CA ASP A 290 23.01 -2.00 27.73
C ASP A 290 22.64 -2.36 29.18
N GLU A 291 22.42 -1.37 30.06
CA GLU A 291 21.91 -1.59 31.40
C GLU A 291 20.45 -2.04 31.37
N MET A 292 19.67 -1.47 30.49
CA MET A 292 18.25 -1.79 30.27
C MET A 292 18.04 -3.06 29.47
N ALA A 293 19.03 -3.60 28.77
CA ALA A 293 18.87 -4.75 27.88
C ALA A 293 18.12 -5.94 28.50
N PRO A 294 18.38 -6.38 29.74
CA PRO A 294 17.61 -7.50 30.33
C PRO A 294 16.12 -7.20 30.56
N CYS A 295 15.77 -5.90 30.71
CA CYS A 295 14.38 -5.46 30.74
C CYS A 295 13.79 -5.41 29.33
N LEU A 296 14.48 -4.78 28.38
CA LEU A 296 14.02 -4.59 27.00
C LEU A 296 13.80 -5.92 26.28
N GLU A 297 14.65 -6.93 26.49
CA GLU A 297 14.48 -8.30 25.97
C GLU A 297 13.12 -8.94 26.33
N LYS A 298 12.49 -8.46 27.43
CA LYS A 298 11.18 -8.95 27.85
C LYS A 298 10.07 -7.95 27.60
N LEU A 299 10.35 -6.66 27.73
CA LEU A 299 9.35 -5.60 27.61
C LEU A 299 8.96 -5.35 26.16
N VAL A 300 9.91 -5.37 25.21
CA VAL A 300 9.63 -5.11 23.79
C VAL A 300 8.65 -6.14 23.20
N PRO A 301 8.81 -7.46 23.43
CA PRO A 301 7.80 -8.44 23.02
C PRO A 301 6.41 -8.21 23.64
N ILE A 302 6.35 -7.69 24.86
CA ILE A 302 5.07 -7.33 25.51
C ILE A 302 4.45 -6.13 24.81
N VAL A 303 5.23 -5.13 24.42
CA VAL A 303 4.76 -3.97 23.64
C VAL A 303 4.23 -4.41 22.27
N GLN A 304 4.96 -5.27 21.55
CA GLN A 304 4.52 -5.83 20.27
C GLN A 304 3.16 -6.52 20.41
N GLN A 305 3.03 -7.41 21.40
CA GLN A 305 1.81 -8.16 21.63
C GLN A 305 0.66 -7.25 22.09
N ALA A 306 0.93 -6.26 22.92
CA ALA A 306 -0.10 -5.31 23.39
C ALA A 306 -0.69 -4.47 22.23
N GLN A 307 0.12 -4.09 21.24
CA GLN A 307 -0.39 -3.43 20.05
C GLN A 307 -1.31 -4.35 19.25
N ILE A 308 -0.97 -5.62 19.11
CA ILE A 308 -1.81 -6.64 18.45
C ILE A 308 -3.11 -6.86 19.22
N ASP A 309 -3.02 -7.04 20.55
CA ASP A 309 -4.19 -7.26 21.42
C ASP A 309 -5.16 -6.06 21.35
N PHE A 310 -4.63 -4.84 21.35
CA PHE A 310 -5.40 -3.62 21.16
C PHE A 310 -6.09 -3.57 19.78
N MET A 311 -5.39 -3.85 18.69
CA MET A 311 -5.99 -3.85 17.36
C MET A 311 -7.09 -4.93 17.22
N ALA A 312 -6.93 -6.06 17.91
CA ALA A 312 -7.91 -7.15 17.88
C ALA A 312 -9.18 -6.88 18.70
N ASP A 313 -9.06 -6.25 19.87
CA ASP A 313 -10.20 -5.89 20.77
C ASP A 313 -9.96 -4.54 21.46
N PRO A 314 -10.18 -3.40 20.77
CA PRO A 314 -9.87 -2.07 21.31
C PRO A 314 -10.88 -1.57 22.36
N GLY A 315 -11.99 -2.29 22.58
CA GLY A 315 -13.14 -1.77 23.33
C GLY A 315 -12.79 -1.33 24.75
N ARG A 316 -12.10 -2.18 25.52
CA ARG A 316 -11.66 -1.88 26.89
C ARG A 316 -10.70 -0.69 26.93
N THR A 317 -9.72 -0.73 26.10
CA THR A 317 -8.63 0.26 26.08
C THR A 317 -9.11 1.62 25.57
N ASN A 318 -9.95 1.67 24.55
CA ASN A 318 -10.58 2.91 24.11
C ASN A 318 -11.47 3.53 25.21
N ALA A 319 -12.22 2.72 25.97
CA ALA A 319 -13.00 3.23 27.10
C ALA A 319 -12.09 3.84 28.18
N MET A 320 -10.93 3.21 28.50
CA MET A 320 -9.94 3.78 29.41
C MET A 320 -9.36 5.10 28.86
N ILE A 321 -8.95 5.15 27.58
CA ILE A 321 -8.42 6.35 26.95
C ILE A 321 -9.42 7.51 27.05
N ILE A 322 -10.70 7.26 26.76
CA ILE A 322 -11.76 8.27 26.88
C ILE A 322 -11.87 8.79 28.32
N GLU A 323 -11.89 7.90 29.32
CA GLU A 323 -11.93 8.28 30.74
C GLU A 323 -10.70 9.11 31.15
N VAL A 324 -9.51 8.72 30.65
CA VAL A 324 -8.27 9.46 30.89
C VAL A 324 -8.37 10.87 30.30
N VAL A 325 -8.78 11.00 29.03
CA VAL A 325 -8.97 12.30 28.37
C VAL A 325 -9.97 13.16 29.11
N GLU A 326 -11.12 12.64 29.51
CA GLU A 326 -12.12 13.37 30.30
C GLU A 326 -11.56 13.89 31.63
N THR A 327 -10.59 13.16 32.20
CA THR A 327 -10.01 13.51 33.51
C THR A 327 -8.88 14.53 33.38
N ILE A 328 -8.02 14.43 32.37
CA ILE A 328 -6.77 15.21 32.28
C ILE A 328 -6.84 16.41 31.34
N ALA A 329 -7.68 16.35 30.30
CA ALA A 329 -7.70 17.34 29.23
C ALA A 329 -8.86 18.32 29.34
N SER A 330 -8.57 19.61 29.41
CA SER A 330 -9.59 20.66 29.52
C SER A 330 -10.15 21.14 28.17
N PHE A 331 -9.45 20.91 27.07
CA PHE A 331 -9.84 21.33 25.71
C PHE A 331 -9.81 20.21 24.66
N TRP A 332 -9.07 19.15 24.92
CA TRP A 332 -9.05 17.95 24.07
C TRP A 332 -10.30 17.11 24.35
N THR A 333 -10.99 16.68 23.32
CA THR A 333 -12.19 15.83 23.45
C THR A 333 -12.01 14.59 22.64
N TYR A 334 -12.24 13.44 23.24
CA TYR A 334 -12.10 12.14 22.62
C TYR A 334 -13.34 11.30 22.99
N ASP A 335 -14.01 10.72 22.03
CA ASP A 335 -15.24 9.95 22.23
C ASP A 335 -15.20 8.59 21.53
N GLU A 336 -16.23 7.77 21.72
CA GLU A 336 -16.29 6.43 21.12
C GLU A 336 -16.20 6.47 19.59
N GLY A 337 -16.70 7.52 18.94
CA GLY A 337 -16.72 7.63 17.49
C GLY A 337 -15.34 7.85 16.90
N ILE A 338 -14.59 8.84 17.43
CA ILE A 338 -13.22 9.09 16.99
C ILE A 338 -12.28 7.93 17.36
N ALA A 339 -12.50 7.30 18.54
CA ALA A 339 -11.71 6.15 18.97
C ALA A 339 -11.88 4.96 18.01
N ALA A 340 -13.12 4.63 17.64
CA ALA A 340 -13.39 3.58 16.66
C ALA A 340 -12.83 3.91 15.27
N TYR A 341 -12.99 5.17 14.83
CA TYR A 341 -12.41 5.63 13.55
C TYR A 341 -10.88 5.54 13.55
N SER A 342 -10.23 5.92 14.65
CA SER A 342 -8.77 5.88 14.77
C SER A 342 -8.25 4.44 14.60
N VAL A 343 -8.84 3.45 15.27
CA VAL A 343 -8.44 2.04 15.13
C VAL A 343 -8.68 1.55 13.69
N GLN A 344 -9.83 1.88 13.10
CA GLN A 344 -10.14 1.47 11.73
C GLN A 344 -9.16 2.08 10.74
N SER A 345 -8.83 3.37 10.86
CA SER A 345 -7.86 4.02 9.97
C SER A 345 -6.43 3.52 10.17
N GLN A 346 -6.05 3.12 11.39
CA GLN A 346 -4.76 2.46 11.64
C GLN A 346 -4.63 1.17 10.84
N SER A 347 -5.73 0.42 10.71
CA SER A 347 -5.78 -0.80 9.89
C SER A 347 -5.86 -0.48 8.39
N ASP A 348 -6.82 0.34 7.97
CA ASP A 348 -7.12 0.59 6.54
C ASP A 348 -5.98 1.28 5.79
N LEU A 349 -5.21 2.14 6.48
CA LEU A 349 -4.08 2.86 5.91
C LEU A 349 -2.73 2.15 6.16
N GLY A 350 -2.75 1.00 6.83
CA GLY A 350 -1.54 0.29 7.21
C GLY A 350 -0.64 1.07 8.18
N LEU A 351 -1.22 1.97 9.00
CA LEU A 351 -0.45 2.69 10.01
C LEU A 351 0.10 1.72 11.06
N VAL A 352 -0.68 0.68 11.39
CA VAL A 352 -0.23 -0.49 12.15
C VAL A 352 -0.20 -1.66 11.18
N SER A 353 0.98 -2.07 10.81
CA SER A 353 1.22 -3.18 9.90
C SER A 353 2.45 -3.97 10.33
N ASN A 354 2.58 -5.18 9.83
CA ASN A 354 3.80 -5.93 10.02
C ASN A 354 4.88 -5.39 9.08
N GLY A 355 6.11 -5.45 9.50
CA GLY A 355 7.24 -5.24 8.61
C GLY A 355 7.33 -6.33 7.54
N PRO A 356 8.21 -6.16 6.54
CA PRO A 356 8.37 -7.12 5.44
C PRO A 356 8.76 -8.53 5.90
N ASN A 357 9.28 -8.67 7.11
CA ASN A 357 9.61 -9.96 7.75
C ASN A 357 8.44 -10.57 8.54
N GLY A 358 7.27 -9.94 8.52
CA GLY A 358 6.07 -10.40 9.23
C GLY A 358 6.00 -10.08 10.71
N ALA A 359 6.99 -9.43 11.27
CA ALA A 359 6.98 -8.95 12.64
C ALA A 359 6.35 -7.55 12.72
N LEU A 360 5.68 -7.27 13.83
CA LEU A 360 5.24 -5.92 14.15
C LEU A 360 6.34 -5.22 14.95
N GLY A 361 6.66 -3.98 14.56
CA GLY A 361 7.43 -3.07 15.41
C GLY A 361 8.93 -3.03 15.18
N ASP A 362 9.46 -3.69 14.17
CA ASP A 362 10.86 -3.64 13.77
C ASP A 362 11.20 -2.42 12.90
N PHE A 363 12.48 -2.19 12.69
CA PHE A 363 13.01 -1.08 11.91
C PHE A 363 13.71 -1.58 10.65
N ILE A 364 13.49 -0.92 9.54
CA ILE A 364 14.16 -1.14 8.26
C ILE A 364 15.28 -0.10 8.14
N ASP A 365 16.54 -0.55 8.19
CA ASP A 365 17.72 0.33 8.17
C ASP A 365 17.77 1.20 6.90
N GLU A 366 17.42 0.64 5.76
CA GLU A 366 17.42 1.34 4.47
C GLU A 366 16.44 2.50 4.46
N ARG A 367 15.22 2.30 4.97
CA ARG A 367 14.20 3.34 5.12
C ARG A 367 14.69 4.50 6.01
N THR A 368 15.28 4.19 7.16
CA THR A 368 15.85 5.21 8.06
C THR A 368 17.02 5.95 7.41
N ASN A 369 17.92 5.24 6.72
CA ASN A 369 19.05 5.86 6.02
C ASN A 369 18.59 6.76 4.88
N THR A 370 17.57 6.36 4.11
CA THR A 370 16.97 7.18 3.06
C THR A 370 16.40 8.47 3.62
N ALA A 371 15.65 8.41 4.73
CA ALA A 371 15.13 9.60 5.39
C ALA A 371 16.26 10.55 5.88
N LEU A 372 17.35 10.00 6.44
CA LEU A 372 18.53 10.79 6.84
C LEU A 372 19.17 11.49 5.63
N ASP A 373 19.30 10.80 4.52
CA ASP A 373 19.91 11.36 3.31
C ASP A 373 19.01 12.43 2.67
N GLN A 374 17.70 12.23 2.65
CA GLN A 374 16.72 13.25 2.24
C GLN A 374 16.82 14.52 3.11
N MET A 375 16.84 14.38 4.44
CA MET A 375 16.99 15.51 5.35
C MET A 375 18.31 16.25 5.13
N ARG A 376 19.44 15.55 4.93
CA ARG A 376 20.74 16.16 4.60
C ARG A 376 20.70 16.89 3.25
N ALA A 377 20.12 16.27 2.24
CA ALA A 377 19.96 16.87 0.91
C ALA A 377 19.11 18.15 0.94
N ALA A 378 18.08 18.18 1.79
CA ALA A 378 17.27 19.36 2.06
C ALA A 378 17.99 20.46 2.89
N GLY A 379 19.23 20.21 3.28
CA GLY A 379 20.08 21.18 4.00
C GLY A 379 19.85 21.25 5.50
N MET A 380 19.21 20.24 6.08
CA MET A 380 19.02 20.13 7.54
C MET A 380 20.33 19.77 8.24
N ASP A 381 20.47 20.20 9.49
CA ASP A 381 21.69 19.97 10.29
C ASP A 381 21.67 18.59 10.93
N ILE A 382 21.91 17.57 10.11
CA ILE A 382 21.97 16.16 10.51
C ILE A 382 23.43 15.71 10.46
N PRO A 383 23.98 15.05 11.52
CA PRO A 383 25.35 14.55 11.51
C PRO A 383 25.64 13.69 10.27
N ALA A 384 26.76 13.96 9.60
CA ALA A 384 27.07 13.33 8.31
C ALA A 384 27.40 11.83 8.42
N ASP A 385 27.81 11.38 9.62
CA ASP A 385 28.18 10.01 9.95
C ASP A 385 27.09 9.24 10.72
N LEU A 386 25.93 9.87 10.98
CA LEU A 386 24.80 9.23 11.62
C LEU A 386 24.12 8.27 10.65
N SER A 387 23.80 7.08 11.10
CA SER A 387 23.16 6.02 10.35
C SER A 387 21.99 5.39 11.13
N ALA A 388 21.18 4.58 10.43
CA ALA A 388 20.08 3.83 11.04
C ALA A 388 20.55 3.01 12.25
N SER A 389 21.66 2.31 12.12
CA SER A 389 22.22 1.45 13.19
C SER A 389 22.68 2.20 14.43
N ASP A 390 22.82 3.52 14.36
CA ASP A 390 23.10 4.35 15.54
C ASP A 390 21.80 4.73 16.26
N MET A 391 20.70 4.92 15.52
CA MET A 391 19.44 5.51 15.99
C MET A 391 18.37 4.49 16.39
N SER A 392 18.45 3.28 15.85
CA SER A 392 17.46 2.22 16.08
C SER A 392 18.11 0.85 16.20
N THR A 393 17.40 -0.10 16.81
CA THR A 393 17.88 -1.48 16.93
C THR A 393 16.74 -2.47 16.98
N ASN A 394 16.86 -3.57 16.22
CA ASN A 394 15.98 -4.72 16.26
C ASN A 394 16.41 -5.79 17.26
N ARG A 395 17.41 -5.49 18.12
CA ARG A 395 17.98 -6.44 19.11
C ARG A 395 16.94 -7.10 20.01
N PHE A 396 15.85 -6.40 20.30
CA PHE A 396 14.84 -6.80 21.28
C PHE A 396 13.52 -7.27 20.63
N ILE A 397 13.39 -7.17 19.32
CA ILE A 397 12.20 -7.57 18.55
C ILE A 397 12.05 -9.09 18.58
N ASP A 398 10.85 -9.55 18.91
CA ASP A 398 10.45 -10.95 18.73
C ASP A 398 9.78 -11.10 17.36
N TYR A 399 10.50 -11.66 16.41
CA TYR A 399 10.05 -11.83 15.03
C TYR A 399 8.90 -12.85 14.88
N SER A 400 8.48 -13.50 15.95
CA SER A 400 7.30 -14.36 15.95
C SER A 400 6.01 -13.62 16.30
N ILE A 401 6.11 -12.32 16.65
CA ILE A 401 4.97 -11.49 17.05
C ILE A 401 4.60 -10.54 15.91
N GLY A 402 3.43 -10.75 15.31
CA GLY A 402 2.86 -9.95 14.23
C GLY A 402 1.35 -10.02 14.22
N LEU A 403 0.72 -9.08 13.49
CA LEU A 403 -0.73 -9.04 13.30
C LEU A 403 -1.22 -10.32 12.63
N PRO A 404 -2.40 -10.86 13.02
CA PRO A 404 -3.02 -11.99 12.32
C PRO A 404 -3.30 -11.64 10.85
N GLY A 405 -2.80 -12.45 9.93
CA GLY A 405 -2.91 -12.19 8.48
C GLY A 405 -1.73 -11.40 7.90
N GLY A 406 -0.86 -10.82 8.75
CA GLY A 406 0.44 -10.34 8.35
C GLY A 406 1.47 -11.41 8.62
N ALA A 407 2.26 -11.73 7.63
CA ALA A 407 3.15 -12.84 7.47
C ALA A 407 2.94 -13.99 8.48
N GLU A 408 2.24 -15.02 8.06
CA GLU A 408 2.57 -16.38 8.57
C GLU A 408 4.10 -16.47 8.61
N THR A 409 4.66 -17.05 9.68
CA THR A 409 6.06 -17.46 9.77
C THR A 409 6.65 -17.65 8.39
N ALA A 410 7.63 -16.82 7.99
CA ALA A 410 8.20 -16.69 6.64
C ALA A 410 7.81 -17.88 5.77
N VAL A 411 6.96 -17.69 4.76
CA VAL A 411 6.36 -18.82 4.03
C VAL A 411 7.49 -19.67 3.49
N GLN A 412 7.85 -20.70 4.23
CA GLN A 412 8.96 -21.57 3.83
C GLN A 412 8.50 -22.43 2.66
N LEU A 413 9.09 -22.17 1.50
CA LEU A 413 8.91 -22.98 0.31
C LEU A 413 9.92 -24.14 0.24
N ALA A 414 11.03 -24.02 0.98
CA ALA A 414 12.03 -25.08 1.08
C ALA A 414 11.42 -26.40 1.56
N GLY A 415 11.64 -27.45 0.79
CA GLY A 415 11.13 -28.80 1.07
C GLY A 415 9.71 -29.09 0.58
N VAL A 416 8.98 -28.07 0.07
CA VAL A 416 7.66 -28.27 -0.58
C VAL A 416 7.66 -27.82 -2.03
N CYS A 417 8.48 -26.81 -2.37
CA CYS A 417 8.70 -26.35 -3.75
C CYS A 417 10.05 -26.87 -4.27
N PRO A 418 10.29 -26.82 -5.58
CA PRO A 418 11.62 -27.00 -6.17
C PRO A 418 12.63 -26.03 -5.54
N ALA A 419 13.91 -26.40 -5.50
CA ALA A 419 14.96 -25.52 -4.97
C ALA A 419 15.10 -24.20 -5.75
N THR A 420 14.69 -24.23 -7.02
CA THR A 420 14.51 -23.02 -7.86
C THR A 420 13.14 -23.12 -8.52
N VAL A 421 12.29 -22.12 -8.29
CA VAL A 421 11.02 -21.95 -9.00
C VAL A 421 11.32 -21.24 -10.32
N VAL A 422 11.13 -21.94 -11.44
CA VAL A 422 11.41 -21.42 -12.77
C VAL A 422 10.13 -20.93 -13.43
N ILE A 423 10.08 -19.63 -13.77
CA ILE A 423 8.95 -19.00 -14.44
C ILE A 423 9.36 -18.59 -15.85
N GLN A 424 8.67 -19.14 -16.86
CA GLN A 424 8.84 -18.76 -18.26
C GLN A 424 7.84 -17.69 -18.64
N THR A 425 8.29 -16.49 -18.99
CA THR A 425 7.41 -15.41 -19.50
C THR A 425 7.11 -15.59 -20.99
N ASP A 426 6.09 -14.89 -21.47
CA ASP A 426 5.63 -14.94 -22.86
C ASP A 426 6.31 -13.87 -23.74
N TRP A 427 6.97 -12.88 -23.11
CA TRP A 427 7.67 -11.80 -23.80
C TRP A 427 8.97 -11.43 -23.09
N PHE A 428 9.67 -10.41 -23.59
CA PHE A 428 10.81 -9.79 -22.91
C PHE A 428 10.35 -9.15 -21.58
N PRO A 429 11.29 -8.91 -20.65
CA PRO A 429 10.98 -8.25 -19.39
C PRO A 429 10.31 -6.90 -19.59
N GLU A 430 9.20 -6.69 -18.91
CA GLU A 430 8.41 -5.46 -18.94
C GLU A 430 7.52 -5.40 -17.68
N SER A 431 6.94 -4.24 -17.38
CA SER A 431 6.14 -4.04 -16.16
C SER A 431 4.83 -4.84 -16.13
N GLU A 432 4.39 -5.45 -17.23
CA GLU A 432 3.31 -6.46 -17.19
C GLU A 432 3.73 -7.74 -16.44
N HIS A 433 5.03 -8.02 -16.39
CA HIS A 433 5.62 -9.11 -15.62
C HIS A 433 6.04 -8.66 -14.20
N GLY A 434 5.70 -7.44 -13.79
CA GLY A 434 6.21 -6.79 -12.58
C GLY A 434 6.07 -7.64 -11.32
N GLY A 435 4.90 -8.27 -11.10
CA GLY A 435 4.71 -9.15 -9.94
C GLY A 435 5.68 -10.33 -9.88
N MET A 436 6.19 -10.81 -11.02
CA MET A 436 7.18 -11.90 -11.02
C MET A 436 8.58 -11.39 -10.65
N TYR A 437 8.94 -10.20 -11.12
CA TYR A 437 10.20 -9.56 -10.76
C TYR A 437 10.18 -9.01 -9.33
N GLU A 438 9.01 -8.64 -8.79
CA GLU A 438 8.84 -8.24 -7.39
C GLU A 438 9.24 -9.34 -6.41
N MET A 439 9.00 -10.60 -6.77
CA MET A 439 9.41 -11.75 -5.96
C MET A 439 10.91 -12.04 -5.96
N ILE A 440 11.74 -11.32 -6.74
CA ILE A 440 13.19 -11.57 -6.80
C ILE A 440 13.90 -10.69 -5.77
N GLY A 441 14.73 -11.32 -4.93
CA GLY A 441 15.55 -10.60 -3.93
C GLY A 441 16.68 -9.77 -4.54
N ASP A 442 17.30 -8.91 -3.73
CA ASP A 442 18.38 -8.00 -4.15
C ASP A 442 19.70 -8.73 -4.49
N ASP A 443 19.78 -10.02 -4.19
CA ASP A 443 20.88 -10.90 -4.52
C ASP A 443 20.85 -11.43 -5.98
N TYR A 444 19.98 -10.86 -6.82
CA TYR A 444 19.75 -11.35 -8.18
C TYR A 444 20.96 -11.28 -9.08
N VAL A 445 21.02 -12.23 -10.00
CA VAL A 445 22.04 -12.32 -11.06
C VAL A 445 21.34 -12.41 -12.41
N ILE A 446 21.75 -11.56 -13.34
CA ILE A 446 21.27 -11.54 -14.73
C ILE A 446 22.25 -12.35 -15.59
N ASP A 447 21.75 -13.41 -16.22
CA ASP A 447 22.50 -14.17 -17.23
C ASP A 447 22.09 -13.68 -18.65
N GLY A 448 22.90 -12.81 -19.22
CA GLY A 448 22.65 -12.24 -20.55
C GLY A 448 22.72 -13.26 -21.68
N ASP A 449 23.51 -14.33 -21.55
CA ASP A 449 23.64 -15.37 -22.57
C ASP A 449 22.40 -16.28 -22.60
N ASN A 450 21.85 -16.63 -21.44
CA ASN A 450 20.65 -17.47 -21.32
C ASN A 450 19.34 -16.64 -21.16
N GLN A 451 19.45 -15.33 -21.06
CA GLN A 451 18.35 -14.38 -20.92
C GLN A 451 17.45 -14.70 -19.70
N THR A 452 18.07 -14.91 -18.55
CA THR A 452 17.42 -15.24 -17.29
C THR A 452 17.84 -14.32 -16.16
N THR A 453 16.95 -14.11 -15.20
CA THR A 453 17.25 -13.43 -13.94
C THR A 453 16.94 -14.38 -12.78
N THR A 454 17.91 -14.61 -11.91
CA THR A 454 17.81 -15.58 -10.80
C THR A 454 18.21 -14.91 -9.49
N GLY A 455 17.44 -15.08 -8.43
CA GLY A 455 17.73 -14.60 -7.07
C GLY A 455 16.92 -15.36 -6.04
N SER A 456 17.04 -15.02 -4.74
CA SER A 456 16.19 -15.56 -3.70
C SER A 456 14.73 -15.26 -3.99
N LEU A 457 13.82 -16.22 -3.81
CA LEU A 457 12.38 -15.98 -3.91
C LEU A 457 11.88 -15.33 -2.63
N MET A 458 11.37 -14.10 -2.76
CA MET A 458 10.87 -13.30 -1.65
C MET A 458 9.34 -13.34 -1.58
N ALA A 459 8.80 -13.41 -0.38
CA ALA A 459 7.39 -13.18 -0.08
C ALA A 459 7.30 -11.85 0.68
N SER A 460 6.84 -10.77 0.06
CA SER A 460 6.80 -9.41 0.63
C SER A 460 8.10 -9.05 1.36
N GLY A 461 9.23 -9.21 0.66
CA GLY A 461 10.56 -8.90 1.18
C GLY A 461 11.21 -9.96 2.08
N VAL A 462 10.56 -11.09 2.36
CA VAL A 462 11.11 -12.18 3.20
C VAL A 462 11.55 -13.36 2.35
N ASP A 463 12.78 -13.85 2.55
CA ASP A 463 13.34 -15.02 1.86
C ASP A 463 12.58 -16.30 2.23
N THR A 464 12.06 -16.98 1.20
CA THR A 464 11.28 -18.23 1.33
C THR A 464 12.12 -19.51 1.44
N GLY A 465 13.44 -19.35 1.33
CA GLY A 465 14.40 -20.48 1.38
C GLY A 465 14.52 -21.27 0.07
N VAL A 466 14.01 -20.74 -1.05
CA VAL A 466 14.22 -21.27 -2.42
C VAL A 466 14.54 -20.11 -3.37
N ASP A 467 15.14 -20.40 -4.51
CA ASP A 467 15.40 -19.42 -5.54
C ASP A 467 14.20 -19.25 -6.49
N ILE A 468 14.13 -18.11 -7.15
CA ILE A 468 13.28 -17.87 -8.33
C ILE A 468 14.17 -17.58 -9.55
N GLN A 469 13.80 -18.13 -10.70
CA GLN A 469 14.39 -17.81 -11.98
C GLN A 469 13.31 -17.38 -12.96
N VAL A 470 13.34 -16.10 -13.37
CA VAL A 470 12.47 -15.58 -14.44
C VAL A 470 13.22 -15.65 -15.77
N ARG A 471 12.62 -16.30 -16.76
CA ARG A 471 13.19 -16.50 -18.11
C ARG A 471 12.44 -15.65 -19.11
N ALA A 472 13.16 -14.87 -19.90
CA ALA A 472 12.59 -14.05 -20.96
C ALA A 472 11.93 -14.91 -22.04
N GLY A 473 10.77 -14.47 -22.51
CA GLY A 473 10.00 -15.12 -23.56
C GLY A 473 10.08 -14.41 -24.92
N GLY A 474 9.08 -14.61 -25.76
CA GLY A 474 8.97 -13.99 -27.07
C GLY A 474 10.18 -14.26 -27.96
N PRO A 475 10.91 -13.22 -28.39
CA PRO A 475 12.12 -13.39 -29.21
C PRO A 475 13.20 -14.25 -28.56
N ALA A 476 13.32 -14.24 -27.23
CA ALA A 476 14.30 -15.02 -26.48
C ALA A 476 14.14 -16.53 -26.70
N ILE A 477 12.91 -16.99 -26.86
CA ILE A 477 12.55 -18.38 -27.12
C ILE A 477 12.18 -18.63 -28.59
N GLY A 478 12.51 -17.69 -29.49
CA GLY A 478 12.21 -17.81 -30.93
C GLY A 478 10.72 -17.81 -31.24
N PHE A 479 9.89 -17.09 -30.45
CA PHE A 479 8.43 -17.01 -30.54
C PHE A 479 7.73 -18.39 -30.40
N GLN A 480 8.35 -19.33 -29.72
CA GLN A 480 7.70 -20.58 -29.37
C GLN A 480 6.61 -20.33 -28.32
N ASN A 481 5.54 -21.11 -28.40
CA ASN A 481 4.47 -21.03 -27.42
C ASN A 481 4.94 -21.59 -26.06
N THR A 482 4.71 -20.89 -24.99
CA THR A 482 5.14 -21.23 -23.64
C THR A 482 4.53 -22.53 -23.13
N VAL A 483 3.27 -22.83 -23.48
CA VAL A 483 2.59 -24.09 -23.16
C VAL A 483 3.38 -25.27 -23.74
N ALA A 484 3.74 -25.21 -25.01
CA ALA A 484 4.54 -26.24 -25.66
C ALA A 484 5.97 -26.36 -25.05
N GLN A 485 6.52 -25.23 -24.60
CA GLN A 485 7.85 -25.21 -23.94
C GLN A 485 7.84 -26.01 -22.65
N MET A 486 6.79 -25.92 -21.83
CA MET A 486 6.69 -26.66 -20.57
C MET A 486 6.82 -28.18 -20.74
N TYR A 487 6.52 -28.71 -21.94
CA TYR A 487 6.64 -30.13 -22.26
C TYR A 487 7.95 -30.49 -22.99
N THR A 488 8.74 -29.51 -23.35
CA THR A 488 10.08 -29.70 -23.94
C THR A 488 11.21 -29.37 -22.99
N ASP A 489 10.94 -28.50 -22.01
CA ASP A 489 11.83 -28.16 -20.90
C ASP A 489 11.13 -28.40 -19.57
N MET A 490 11.43 -29.53 -18.95
CA MET A 490 10.78 -29.97 -17.71
C MET A 490 11.26 -29.22 -16.46
N ASP A 491 12.29 -28.34 -16.60
CA ASP A 491 12.74 -27.49 -15.51
C ASP A 491 11.79 -26.29 -15.29
N ILE A 492 10.92 -25.97 -16.25
CA ILE A 492 9.92 -24.90 -16.10
C ILE A 492 8.86 -25.33 -15.08
N THR A 493 8.78 -24.59 -13.97
CA THR A 493 7.79 -24.81 -12.91
C THR A 493 6.45 -24.22 -13.28
N LEU A 494 6.44 -22.95 -13.71
CA LEU A 494 5.25 -22.22 -14.16
C LEU A 494 5.57 -21.51 -15.47
N ALA A 495 4.57 -21.31 -16.31
CA ALA A 495 4.70 -20.46 -17.48
C ALA A 495 3.49 -19.57 -17.67
N TYR A 496 3.71 -18.40 -18.25
CA TYR A 496 2.63 -17.57 -18.76
C TYR A 496 1.92 -18.29 -19.89
N ALA A 497 0.63 -18.48 -19.78
CA ALA A 497 -0.20 -19.21 -20.74
C ALA A 497 -1.53 -18.49 -20.93
N ASP A 498 -1.84 -18.13 -22.17
CA ASP A 498 -3.11 -17.51 -22.54
C ASP A 498 -4.22 -18.56 -22.60
N THR A 499 -5.45 -18.19 -22.28
CA THR A 499 -6.61 -19.11 -22.35
C THR A 499 -6.74 -19.79 -23.71
N ASP A 500 -6.56 -19.05 -24.81
CA ASP A 500 -6.64 -19.61 -26.17
C ASP A 500 -5.47 -20.56 -26.48
N SER A 501 -4.25 -20.26 -26.01
CA SER A 501 -3.10 -21.15 -26.11
C SER A 501 -3.31 -22.45 -25.36
N VAL A 502 -3.83 -22.39 -24.14
CA VAL A 502 -4.17 -23.58 -23.35
C VAL A 502 -5.17 -24.44 -24.11
N ALA A 503 -6.21 -23.84 -24.68
CA ALA A 503 -7.24 -24.54 -25.44
C ALA A 503 -6.69 -25.21 -26.72
N PHE A 504 -5.82 -24.52 -27.47
CA PHE A 504 -5.22 -25.06 -28.70
C PHE A 504 -4.26 -26.21 -28.46
N PHE A 505 -3.51 -26.16 -27.35
CA PHE A 505 -2.50 -27.19 -27.05
C PHE A 505 -3.03 -28.29 -26.11
N TRP A 506 -4.34 -28.28 -25.77
CA TRP A 506 -4.90 -29.17 -24.77
C TRP A 506 -4.65 -30.66 -25.02
N ASP A 507 -4.78 -31.11 -26.24
CA ASP A 507 -4.60 -32.54 -26.58
C ASP A 507 -3.13 -32.97 -26.58
N ASP A 508 -2.21 -32.07 -26.82
CA ASP A 508 -0.77 -32.38 -27.01
C ASP A 508 0.09 -31.97 -25.78
N ALA A 509 -0.28 -30.89 -25.08
CA ALA A 509 0.47 -30.33 -23.97
C ALA A 509 -0.49 -29.66 -22.93
N PRO A 510 -1.31 -30.42 -22.22
CA PRO A 510 -2.32 -29.89 -21.32
C PRO A 510 -1.69 -29.20 -20.10
N VAL A 511 -2.02 -27.93 -19.89
CA VAL A 511 -1.63 -27.15 -18.71
C VAL A 511 -2.86 -26.60 -18.00
N ILE A 512 -2.74 -26.35 -16.70
CA ILE A 512 -3.80 -25.77 -15.85
C ILE A 512 -3.33 -24.41 -15.33
N GLN A 513 -4.07 -23.37 -15.65
CA GLN A 513 -3.85 -22.02 -15.12
C GLN A 513 -4.21 -22.01 -13.62
N VAL A 514 -3.36 -21.43 -12.79
CA VAL A 514 -3.48 -21.45 -11.31
C VAL A 514 -3.62 -20.07 -10.69
N VAL A 515 -3.20 -19.01 -11.39
CA VAL A 515 -3.37 -17.59 -10.99
C VAL A 515 -3.21 -16.69 -12.21
N THR A 516 -3.95 -15.58 -12.26
CA THR A 516 -3.82 -14.59 -13.33
C THR A 516 -3.42 -13.22 -12.77
N PRO A 517 -2.16 -12.75 -12.96
CA PRO A 517 -1.75 -11.42 -12.53
C PRO A 517 -2.51 -10.30 -13.24
N LEU A 518 -2.96 -10.51 -14.47
CA LEU A 518 -3.78 -9.60 -15.25
C LEU A 518 -5.21 -10.10 -15.34
N ASP A 519 -6.18 -9.30 -14.92
CA ASP A 519 -7.61 -9.62 -15.08
C ASP A 519 -8.07 -9.42 -16.53
N LYS A 520 -7.60 -8.36 -17.21
CA LYS A 520 -7.95 -8.09 -18.61
C LYS A 520 -6.79 -8.36 -19.56
N ASN A 521 -7.14 -8.82 -20.77
CA ASN A 521 -6.19 -8.92 -21.86
C ASN A 521 -5.73 -7.52 -22.32
N PRO A 522 -4.43 -7.16 -22.22
CA PRO A 522 -3.89 -5.86 -22.59
C PRO A 522 -3.79 -5.62 -24.10
N GLN A 523 -4.01 -6.64 -24.93
CA GLN A 523 -4.03 -6.48 -26.39
C GLN A 523 -5.08 -5.45 -26.83
N MET A 524 -4.68 -4.58 -27.74
CA MET A 524 -5.55 -3.51 -28.23
C MET A 524 -5.42 -3.35 -29.75
N ILE A 525 -6.37 -2.63 -30.33
CA ILE A 525 -6.21 -2.01 -31.65
C ILE A 525 -6.15 -0.50 -31.44
N MET A 526 -5.16 0.15 -32.07
CA MET A 526 -4.98 1.60 -32.03
C MET A 526 -5.08 2.23 -33.42
N TRP A 527 -5.43 3.52 -33.44
CA TRP A 527 -5.50 4.35 -34.66
C TRP A 527 -5.24 5.81 -34.33
N ASP A 528 -4.98 6.60 -35.37
CA ASP A 528 -4.77 8.03 -35.25
C ASP A 528 -6.12 8.77 -35.11
N PRO A 529 -6.40 9.40 -33.94
CA PRO A 529 -7.66 10.12 -33.72
C PRO A 529 -7.78 11.42 -34.54
N GLU A 530 -6.70 11.97 -35.05
CA GLU A 530 -6.73 13.16 -35.91
C GLU A 530 -7.17 12.80 -37.33
N VAL A 531 -6.78 11.60 -37.78
CA VAL A 531 -7.20 11.07 -39.08
C VAL A 531 -8.62 10.51 -38.99
N TYR A 532 -8.93 9.84 -37.90
CA TYR A 532 -10.20 9.16 -37.66
C TYR A 532 -10.95 9.66 -36.42
N PRO A 533 -11.40 10.94 -36.40
CA PRO A 533 -12.00 11.53 -35.20
C PRO A 533 -13.32 10.90 -34.78
N ASN A 534 -14.01 10.25 -35.71
CA ASN A 534 -15.33 9.63 -35.48
C ASN A 534 -15.26 8.10 -35.23
N ILE A 535 -14.10 7.51 -35.25
CA ILE A 535 -13.89 6.11 -34.90
C ILE A 535 -13.59 6.04 -33.42
N HIS A 536 -14.39 5.30 -32.66
CA HIS A 536 -14.28 5.17 -31.22
C HIS A 536 -14.08 3.72 -30.78
N THR A 537 -14.53 2.77 -31.58
CA THR A 537 -14.50 1.34 -31.25
C THR A 537 -13.94 0.52 -32.42
N ILE A 538 -13.52 -0.73 -32.11
CA ILE A 538 -13.12 -1.72 -33.13
C ILE A 538 -14.30 -2.01 -34.09
N ALA A 539 -15.50 -2.02 -33.56
CA ALA A 539 -16.71 -2.17 -34.42
C ALA A 539 -16.94 -0.99 -35.38
N ASP A 540 -16.55 0.24 -34.97
CA ASP A 540 -16.57 1.38 -35.91
C ASP A 540 -15.56 1.21 -37.02
N LEU A 541 -14.35 0.66 -36.73
CA LEU A 541 -13.34 0.32 -37.76
C LEU A 541 -13.91 -0.65 -38.79
N GLY A 542 -14.65 -1.67 -38.35
CA GLY A 542 -15.27 -2.66 -39.21
C GLY A 542 -16.32 -2.09 -40.18
N ASN A 543 -16.86 -0.91 -39.90
CA ASN A 543 -17.79 -0.21 -40.79
C ASN A 543 -17.09 0.70 -41.83
N THR A 544 -15.77 0.59 -41.95
CA THR A 544 -14.93 1.39 -42.84
C THR A 544 -14.12 0.50 -43.79
N ASP A 545 -13.28 1.11 -44.61
CA ASP A 545 -12.27 0.44 -45.44
C ASP A 545 -10.83 0.59 -44.89
N ILE A 546 -10.72 0.91 -43.56
CA ILE A 546 -9.43 1.06 -42.86
C ILE A 546 -8.75 -0.31 -42.75
N THR A 547 -7.49 -0.38 -43.14
CA THR A 547 -6.67 -1.58 -42.94
C THR A 547 -6.29 -1.73 -41.47
N VAL A 548 -6.49 -2.92 -40.94
CA VAL A 548 -6.06 -3.29 -39.56
C VAL A 548 -4.83 -4.19 -39.65
N SER A 549 -3.69 -3.66 -39.28
CA SER A 549 -2.40 -4.36 -39.30
C SER A 549 -2.23 -5.19 -38.04
N VAL A 550 -2.06 -6.50 -38.17
CA VAL A 550 -2.03 -7.45 -37.05
C VAL A 550 -0.91 -8.49 -37.23
N PHE A 551 -0.49 -9.10 -36.12
CA PHE A 551 0.28 -10.35 -36.20
C PHE A 551 -0.56 -11.45 -36.79
N GLY A 552 0.02 -12.19 -37.74
CA GLY A 552 -0.68 -13.28 -38.43
C GLY A 552 -1.10 -14.40 -37.46
N GLY A 553 -2.34 -14.84 -37.57
CA GLY A 553 -2.86 -15.98 -36.82
C GLY A 553 -3.45 -15.68 -35.46
N GLY A 554 -3.63 -14.42 -35.08
CA GLY A 554 -4.23 -14.04 -33.81
C GLY A 554 -5.68 -14.57 -33.66
N THR A 555 -5.98 -15.19 -32.54
CA THR A 555 -7.29 -15.80 -32.23
C THR A 555 -8.42 -14.77 -32.29
N TRP A 556 -8.26 -13.61 -31.67
CA TRP A 556 -9.25 -12.53 -31.67
C TRP A 556 -9.54 -12.02 -33.10
N THR A 557 -8.54 -12.03 -33.97
CA THR A 557 -8.69 -11.62 -35.35
C THR A 557 -9.66 -12.55 -36.14
N GLN A 558 -9.46 -13.86 -35.97
CA GLN A 558 -10.31 -14.86 -36.58
C GLN A 558 -11.75 -14.78 -36.01
N LEU A 559 -11.88 -14.53 -34.70
CA LEU A 559 -13.15 -14.35 -34.04
C LEU A 559 -13.89 -13.13 -34.61
N PHE A 560 -13.27 -11.98 -34.66
CA PHE A 560 -13.90 -10.73 -35.12
C PHE A 560 -14.26 -10.78 -36.61
N ILE A 561 -13.54 -11.54 -37.41
CA ILE A 561 -13.92 -11.83 -38.80
C ILE A 561 -15.17 -12.72 -38.82
N ALA A 562 -15.20 -13.81 -38.06
CA ALA A 562 -16.32 -14.74 -37.98
C ALA A 562 -17.60 -14.09 -37.49
N GLU A 563 -17.50 -13.19 -36.52
CA GLU A 563 -18.61 -12.42 -35.96
C GLU A 563 -19.04 -11.22 -36.86
N GLY A 564 -18.25 -10.91 -37.88
CA GLY A 564 -18.50 -9.78 -38.76
C GLY A 564 -18.21 -8.40 -38.14
N VAL A 565 -17.42 -8.35 -37.07
CA VAL A 565 -16.90 -7.11 -36.48
C VAL A 565 -15.88 -6.48 -37.43
N LEU A 566 -15.00 -7.29 -38.02
CA LEU A 566 -14.06 -6.89 -39.06
C LEU A 566 -14.32 -7.73 -40.33
N SER A 567 -13.97 -7.19 -41.49
CA SER A 567 -13.96 -7.99 -42.72
C SER A 567 -12.58 -8.59 -43.00
N GLU A 568 -12.54 -9.77 -43.64
CA GLU A 568 -11.28 -10.43 -43.99
C GLU A 568 -10.38 -9.52 -44.88
N ASP A 569 -10.99 -8.71 -45.76
CA ASP A 569 -10.27 -7.79 -46.63
C ASP A 569 -9.62 -6.59 -45.89
N GLN A 570 -10.07 -6.29 -44.66
CA GLN A 570 -9.50 -5.22 -43.82
C GLN A 570 -8.28 -5.69 -43.04
N VAL A 571 -8.20 -6.98 -42.76
CA VAL A 571 -7.13 -7.52 -41.85
C VAL A 571 -5.89 -7.82 -42.67
N ASP A 572 -4.78 -7.16 -42.29
CA ASP A 572 -3.46 -7.41 -42.88
C ASP A 572 -2.54 -8.09 -41.87
N PRO A 573 -2.24 -9.39 -42.04
CA PRO A 573 -1.46 -10.18 -41.10
C PRO A 573 0.06 -9.99 -41.22
N SER A 574 0.50 -8.89 -41.77
CA SER A 574 1.93 -8.62 -42.04
C SER A 574 2.63 -7.78 -40.95
N TYR A 575 1.96 -7.47 -39.84
CA TYR A 575 2.59 -6.76 -38.74
C TYR A 575 3.71 -7.60 -38.13
N ASP A 576 4.89 -7.00 -37.98
CA ASP A 576 6.13 -7.63 -37.52
C ASP A 576 6.66 -7.00 -36.22
N GLY A 577 5.85 -6.17 -35.52
CA GLY A 577 6.27 -5.42 -34.35
C GLY A 577 6.90 -4.06 -34.68
N SER A 578 7.08 -3.72 -35.97
CA SER A 578 7.68 -2.44 -36.38
C SER A 578 6.66 -1.30 -36.44
N PRO A 579 6.93 -0.12 -35.86
CA PRO A 579 6.06 1.05 -35.95
C PRO A 579 6.08 1.73 -37.33
N ALA A 580 7.05 1.35 -38.16
CA ALA A 580 7.39 2.08 -39.38
C ALA A 580 6.21 2.23 -40.37
N ARG A 581 5.40 1.20 -40.52
CA ARG A 581 4.27 1.22 -41.42
C ARG A 581 3.14 2.11 -40.93
N PHE A 582 2.79 2.01 -39.65
CA PHE A 582 1.76 2.85 -39.03
C PHE A 582 2.11 4.33 -39.15
N ILE A 583 3.38 4.68 -38.85
CA ILE A 583 3.90 6.05 -38.94
C ILE A 583 3.92 6.55 -40.38
N ALA A 584 4.36 5.72 -41.34
CA ALA A 584 4.52 6.13 -42.74
C ALA A 584 3.17 6.28 -43.48
N GLU A 585 2.24 5.37 -43.26
CA GLU A 585 0.93 5.39 -43.91
C GLU A 585 -0.04 6.34 -43.21
N GLY A 586 -0.04 6.38 -41.85
CA GLY A 586 -0.83 7.28 -41.03
C GLY A 586 -2.35 7.09 -41.11
N ASN A 587 -2.83 6.15 -41.94
CA ASN A 587 -4.24 5.89 -42.22
C ASN A 587 -4.64 4.42 -42.05
N ILE A 588 -3.89 3.68 -41.23
CA ILE A 588 -4.21 2.31 -40.84
C ILE A 588 -4.51 2.24 -39.34
N ALA A 589 -5.17 1.18 -38.92
CA ALA A 589 -5.21 0.76 -37.53
C ALA A 589 -4.19 -0.34 -37.30
N GLN A 590 -3.70 -0.51 -36.08
CA GLN A 590 -2.64 -1.46 -35.76
C GLN A 590 -2.87 -2.13 -34.43
N GLN A 591 -2.56 -3.40 -34.34
CA GLN A 591 -2.47 -4.14 -33.08
C GLN A 591 -1.31 -3.60 -32.20
N GLY A 592 -1.48 -3.70 -30.90
CA GLY A 592 -0.44 -3.42 -29.90
C GLY A 592 -0.89 -3.86 -28.51
N TYR A 593 -0.12 -3.45 -27.53
CA TYR A 593 -0.41 -3.63 -26.11
C TYR A 593 -0.65 -2.27 -25.45
N ALA A 594 -1.73 -2.14 -24.72
CA ALA A 594 -2.14 -0.85 -24.16
C ALA A 594 -1.18 -0.29 -23.11
N SER A 595 -0.35 -1.14 -22.52
CA SER A 595 0.69 -0.82 -21.53
C SER A 595 2.02 -0.37 -22.14
N ALA A 596 2.19 -0.42 -23.47
CA ALA A 596 3.47 -0.14 -24.11
C ALA A 596 3.38 0.82 -25.31
N GLU A 597 2.76 0.39 -26.44
CA GLU A 597 2.77 1.14 -27.69
C GLU A 597 2.28 2.59 -27.60
N PRO A 598 1.22 2.94 -26.84
CA PRO A 598 0.78 4.34 -26.79
C PRO A 598 1.86 5.30 -26.28
N TRP A 599 2.68 4.86 -25.31
CA TRP A 599 3.85 5.62 -24.84
C TRP A 599 4.91 5.76 -25.93
N ASP A 600 5.29 4.67 -26.54
CA ASP A 600 6.33 4.64 -27.58
C ASP A 600 5.95 5.52 -28.77
N TYR A 601 4.70 5.47 -29.23
CA TYR A 601 4.22 6.29 -30.35
C TYR A 601 4.21 7.79 -30.02
N LYS A 602 3.96 8.14 -28.78
CA LYS A 602 3.93 9.54 -28.33
C LYS A 602 5.35 10.09 -28.08
N HIS A 603 6.20 9.31 -27.43
CA HIS A 603 7.46 9.83 -26.86
C HIS A 603 8.73 9.36 -27.57
N LYS A 604 8.75 8.13 -28.07
CA LYS A 604 9.91 7.51 -28.70
C LYS A 604 9.93 7.69 -30.22
N TYR A 605 8.79 7.53 -30.87
CA TYR A 605 8.67 7.71 -32.32
C TYR A 605 8.28 9.15 -32.67
N THR A 606 9.26 10.06 -32.62
CA THR A 606 9.07 11.52 -32.79
C THR A 606 8.46 11.91 -34.15
N GLU A 607 8.55 11.07 -35.17
CA GLU A 607 7.90 11.24 -36.47
C GLU A 607 6.38 11.18 -36.37
N PHE A 608 5.84 10.45 -35.39
CA PHE A 608 4.42 10.43 -35.05
C PHE A 608 4.14 11.42 -33.92
N GLY A 609 4.74 11.23 -32.74
CA GLY A 609 4.87 12.19 -31.63
C GLY A 609 3.55 12.70 -31.05
N LYS A 610 2.48 11.88 -31.03
CA LYS A 610 1.15 12.25 -30.54
C LYS A 610 0.41 11.04 -29.97
N ASP A 611 -0.72 11.32 -29.32
CA ASP A 611 -1.56 10.29 -28.75
C ASP A 611 -2.25 9.44 -29.84
N VAL A 612 -2.38 8.16 -29.58
CA VAL A 612 -3.24 7.24 -30.32
C VAL A 612 -4.57 7.09 -29.60
N ARG A 613 -5.63 6.73 -30.35
CA ARG A 613 -6.85 6.19 -29.76
C ARG A 613 -6.81 4.68 -29.85
N LEU A 614 -7.28 4.00 -28.82
CA LEU A 614 -7.26 2.56 -28.71
C LEU A 614 -8.56 2.00 -28.15
N GLN A 615 -8.79 0.71 -28.37
CA GLN A 615 -9.73 -0.11 -27.63
C GLN A 615 -9.10 -1.46 -27.36
N LEU A 616 -9.27 -1.98 -26.15
CA LEU A 616 -8.84 -3.34 -25.79
C LEU A 616 -9.68 -4.37 -26.58
N VAL A 617 -9.02 -5.44 -26.98
CA VAL A 617 -9.68 -6.61 -27.59
C VAL A 617 -10.64 -7.25 -26.58
N HIS A 618 -10.29 -7.21 -25.31
CA HIS A 618 -11.13 -7.60 -24.18
C HIS A 618 -12.46 -6.85 -24.17
N ASP A 619 -12.42 -5.52 -24.18
CA ASP A 619 -13.61 -4.64 -24.15
C ASP A 619 -14.42 -4.69 -25.46
N ALA A 620 -13.84 -5.27 -26.50
CA ALA A 620 -14.55 -5.53 -27.75
C ALA A 620 -15.24 -6.91 -27.80
N GLY A 621 -15.16 -7.69 -26.69
CA GLY A 621 -15.93 -8.91 -26.48
C GLY A 621 -15.13 -10.22 -26.60
N PHE A 622 -13.79 -10.19 -26.63
CA PHE A 622 -12.98 -11.38 -26.50
C PHE A 622 -12.21 -11.38 -25.17
N GLU A 623 -12.88 -11.85 -24.13
CA GLU A 623 -12.49 -11.73 -22.73
C GLU A 623 -11.68 -12.96 -22.27
N ILE A 624 -10.47 -13.17 -22.80
CA ILE A 624 -9.56 -14.23 -22.33
C ILE A 624 -8.66 -13.70 -21.22
N TYR A 625 -8.16 -14.62 -20.40
CA TYR A 625 -7.02 -14.37 -19.53
C TYR A 625 -5.75 -14.45 -20.37
N LYS A 626 -5.01 -13.36 -20.40
CA LYS A 626 -3.70 -13.24 -21.05
C LYS A 626 -2.61 -13.27 -20.00
N SER A 627 -1.53 -14.04 -20.29
CA SER A 627 -0.40 -14.14 -19.38
C SER A 627 -0.78 -14.67 -17.98
N ALA A 628 -1.72 -15.61 -17.88
CA ALA A 628 -1.98 -16.34 -16.63
C ALA A 628 -0.89 -17.39 -16.39
N LEU A 629 -0.51 -17.60 -15.13
CA LEU A 629 0.47 -18.63 -14.78
C LEU A 629 -0.17 -20.02 -14.77
N ALA A 630 0.47 -20.95 -15.44
CA ALA A 630 0.00 -22.33 -15.56
C ALA A 630 1.09 -23.34 -15.16
N VAL A 631 0.64 -24.51 -14.70
CA VAL A 631 1.44 -25.68 -14.39
C VAL A 631 1.06 -26.81 -15.35
N ARG A 632 1.96 -27.77 -15.61
CA ARG A 632 1.59 -28.99 -16.36
C ARG A 632 0.46 -29.73 -15.69
N ALA A 633 -0.53 -30.18 -16.45
CA ALA A 633 -1.73 -30.80 -15.90
C ALA A 633 -1.45 -32.12 -15.16
N ASP A 634 -0.43 -32.87 -15.56
CA ASP A 634 -0.01 -34.11 -14.91
C ASP A 634 0.79 -33.91 -13.62
N GLU A 635 1.24 -32.69 -13.33
CA GLU A 635 2.02 -32.36 -12.13
C GLU A 635 1.23 -31.59 -11.07
N ILE A 636 0.02 -31.11 -11.36
CA ILE A 636 -0.72 -30.21 -10.46
C ILE A 636 -0.95 -30.79 -9.07
N ASP A 637 -1.18 -32.11 -8.95
CA ASP A 637 -1.39 -32.76 -7.65
C ASP A 637 -0.07 -32.97 -6.90
N GLU A 638 1.04 -33.20 -7.60
CA GLU A 638 2.37 -33.29 -7.00
C GLU A 638 2.86 -31.92 -6.54
N MET A 639 2.57 -30.89 -7.33
CA MET A 639 2.92 -29.49 -7.04
C MET A 639 1.95 -28.82 -6.06
N ALA A 640 0.81 -29.41 -5.73
CA ALA A 640 -0.20 -28.79 -4.89
C ALA A 640 0.34 -28.23 -3.56
N PRO A 641 1.20 -28.91 -2.78
CA PRO A 641 1.75 -28.35 -1.54
C PRO A 641 2.62 -27.11 -1.76
N CYS A 642 3.25 -27.00 -2.93
CA CYS A 642 3.99 -25.81 -3.34
C CYS A 642 3.03 -24.70 -3.78
N LEU A 643 2.06 -25.01 -4.65
CA LEU A 643 1.12 -24.05 -5.20
C LEU A 643 0.21 -23.41 -4.13
N GLU A 644 -0.18 -24.17 -3.10
CA GLU A 644 -0.94 -23.68 -1.94
C GLU A 644 -0.21 -22.54 -1.19
N LYS A 645 1.11 -22.49 -1.30
CA LYS A 645 1.94 -21.42 -0.70
C LYS A 645 2.41 -20.39 -1.72
N LEU A 646 2.76 -20.82 -2.93
CA LEU A 646 3.34 -19.97 -3.95
C LEU A 646 2.30 -19.03 -4.61
N VAL A 647 1.08 -19.52 -4.84
CA VAL A 647 0.03 -18.70 -5.48
C VAL A 647 -0.35 -17.48 -4.66
N PRO A 648 -0.57 -17.56 -3.33
CA PRO A 648 -0.75 -16.38 -2.49
C PRO A 648 0.43 -15.38 -2.53
N ILE A 649 1.68 -15.89 -2.64
CA ILE A 649 2.85 -15.00 -2.82
C ILE A 649 2.78 -14.26 -4.15
N VAL A 650 2.40 -14.94 -5.23
CA VAL A 650 2.22 -14.31 -6.56
C VAL A 650 1.12 -13.23 -6.52
N GLN A 651 -0.02 -13.51 -5.86
CA GLN A 651 -1.10 -12.53 -5.69
C GLN A 651 -0.60 -11.30 -4.95
N GLN A 652 0.08 -11.49 -3.82
CA GLN A 652 0.61 -10.38 -3.02
C GLN A 652 1.71 -9.61 -3.76
N ALA A 653 2.62 -10.29 -4.43
CA ALA A 653 3.69 -9.64 -5.20
C ALA A 653 3.15 -8.74 -6.33
N GLN A 654 2.03 -9.12 -6.96
CA GLN A 654 1.39 -8.24 -7.94
C GLN A 654 0.81 -6.99 -7.28
N ILE A 655 0.26 -7.10 -6.07
CA ILE A 655 -0.24 -5.94 -5.30
C ILE A 655 0.92 -5.05 -4.85
N ASP A 656 1.97 -5.64 -4.30
CA ASP A 656 3.16 -4.93 -3.83
C ASP A 656 3.81 -4.14 -4.98
N PHE A 657 3.97 -4.77 -6.16
CA PHE A 657 4.43 -4.11 -7.36
C PHE A 657 3.55 -2.94 -7.80
N MET A 658 2.22 -3.11 -7.79
CA MET A 658 1.31 -2.02 -8.17
C MET A 658 1.32 -0.86 -7.16
N ALA A 659 1.61 -1.14 -5.90
CA ALA A 659 1.71 -0.15 -4.83
C ALA A 659 3.03 0.63 -4.88
N ASP A 660 4.17 -0.06 -5.10
CA ASP A 660 5.50 0.55 -5.19
C ASP A 660 6.34 -0.12 -6.30
N PRO A 661 6.20 0.32 -7.55
CA PRO A 661 6.89 -0.28 -8.69
C PRO A 661 8.35 0.15 -8.86
N GLY A 662 8.86 1.07 -8.03
CA GLY A 662 10.13 1.76 -8.27
C GLY A 662 11.32 0.82 -8.36
N ARG A 663 11.55 0.00 -7.33
CA ARG A 663 12.62 -1.01 -7.26
C ARG A 663 12.53 -2.01 -8.42
N THR A 664 11.37 -2.55 -8.63
CA THR A 664 11.13 -3.61 -9.61
C THR A 664 11.25 -3.11 -11.04
N ASN A 665 10.75 -1.91 -11.33
CA ASN A 665 10.95 -1.28 -12.63
C ASN A 665 12.44 -1.01 -12.93
N ALA A 666 13.21 -0.58 -11.92
CA ALA A 666 14.65 -0.38 -12.08
C ALA A 666 15.36 -1.71 -12.41
N MET A 667 14.99 -2.81 -11.72
CA MET A 667 15.50 -4.16 -12.03
C MET A 667 15.12 -4.58 -13.46
N ILE A 668 13.86 -4.42 -13.87
CA ILE A 668 13.38 -4.77 -15.22
C ILE A 668 14.19 -4.01 -16.29
N ILE A 669 14.43 -2.71 -16.09
CA ILE A 669 15.25 -1.89 -17.00
C ILE A 669 16.67 -2.45 -17.11
N GLU A 670 17.33 -2.74 -15.98
CA GLU A 670 18.67 -3.34 -15.96
C GLU A 670 18.71 -4.70 -16.67
N VAL A 671 17.70 -5.54 -16.44
CA VAL A 671 17.58 -6.83 -17.10
C VAL A 671 17.45 -6.65 -18.61
N VAL A 672 16.59 -5.76 -19.09
CA VAL A 672 16.42 -5.47 -20.51
C VAL A 672 17.71 -4.94 -21.13
N GLU A 673 18.42 -4.01 -20.48
CA GLU A 673 19.70 -3.49 -20.95
C GLU A 673 20.76 -4.59 -21.09
N THR A 674 20.70 -5.62 -20.25
CA THR A 674 21.66 -6.72 -20.23
C THR A 674 21.34 -7.79 -21.27
N ILE A 675 20.05 -8.17 -21.44
CA ILE A 675 19.66 -9.34 -22.25
C ILE A 675 19.20 -8.99 -23.67
N ALA A 676 18.69 -7.77 -23.91
CA ALA A 676 18.04 -7.43 -25.17
C ALA A 676 18.89 -6.52 -26.04
N SER A 677 19.20 -6.96 -27.27
CA SER A 677 20.01 -6.18 -28.24
C SER A 677 19.17 -5.17 -29.04
N PHE A 678 17.86 -5.32 -29.09
CA PHE A 678 16.95 -4.49 -29.91
C PHE A 678 15.71 -4.00 -29.16
N TRP A 679 15.36 -4.61 -28.04
CA TRP A 679 14.30 -4.15 -27.16
C TRP A 679 14.84 -3.06 -26.23
N THR A 680 14.11 -1.97 -26.08
CA THR A 680 14.51 -0.88 -25.18
C THR A 680 13.36 -0.59 -24.23
N TYR A 681 13.68 -0.53 -22.97
CA TYR A 681 12.74 -0.26 -21.89
C TYR A 681 13.37 0.81 -20.99
N ASP A 682 12.65 1.86 -20.66
CA ASP A 682 13.15 2.98 -19.86
C ASP A 682 12.15 3.37 -18.77
N GLU A 683 12.53 4.27 -17.88
CA GLU A 683 11.70 4.73 -16.77
C GLU A 683 10.33 5.26 -17.23
N GLY A 684 10.28 5.91 -18.37
CA GLY A 684 9.06 6.52 -18.88
C GLY A 684 8.03 5.47 -19.34
N ILE A 685 8.44 4.46 -20.11
CA ILE A 685 7.54 3.38 -20.52
C ILE A 685 7.17 2.50 -19.31
N ALA A 686 8.09 2.27 -18.36
CA ALA A 686 7.83 1.51 -17.16
C ALA A 686 6.73 2.17 -16.30
N ALA A 687 6.88 3.46 -16.03
CA ALA A 687 5.86 4.23 -15.30
C ALA A 687 4.51 4.27 -16.04
N TYR A 688 4.54 4.47 -17.36
CA TYR A 688 3.32 4.43 -18.19
C TYR A 688 2.64 3.04 -18.14
N SER A 689 3.41 1.97 -18.18
CA SER A 689 2.90 0.61 -18.13
C SER A 689 2.12 0.34 -16.83
N VAL A 690 2.70 0.69 -15.68
CA VAL A 690 2.02 0.55 -14.38
C VAL A 690 0.75 1.41 -14.31
N GLN A 691 0.82 2.67 -14.74
CA GLN A 691 -0.34 3.56 -14.74
C GLN A 691 -1.46 3.03 -15.65
N SER A 692 -1.14 2.52 -16.83
CA SER A 692 -2.14 1.96 -17.74
C SER A 692 -2.74 0.65 -17.24
N GLN A 693 -1.97 -0.17 -16.53
CA GLN A 693 -2.49 -1.37 -15.86
C GLN A 693 -3.59 -1.02 -14.85
N SER A 694 -3.40 0.06 -14.10
CA SER A 694 -4.40 0.59 -13.17
C SER A 694 -5.58 1.26 -13.91
N ASP A 695 -5.31 2.22 -14.78
CA ASP A 695 -6.33 3.05 -15.45
C ASP A 695 -7.31 2.26 -16.33
N LEU A 696 -6.81 1.19 -16.97
CA LEU A 696 -7.60 0.33 -17.85
C LEU A 696 -8.18 -0.90 -17.12
N GLY A 697 -7.87 -1.05 -15.83
CA GLY A 697 -8.24 -2.22 -15.05
C GLY A 697 -7.64 -3.52 -15.59
N LEU A 698 -6.42 -3.45 -16.15
CA LEU A 698 -5.68 -4.65 -16.57
C LEU A 698 -5.32 -5.49 -15.35
N VAL A 699 -4.96 -4.84 -14.25
CA VAL A 699 -4.82 -5.43 -12.92
C VAL A 699 -6.02 -4.95 -12.11
N SER A 700 -6.91 -5.84 -11.74
CA SER A 700 -8.11 -5.55 -10.96
C SER A 700 -8.53 -6.77 -10.15
N ASN A 701 -9.32 -6.52 -9.10
CA ASN A 701 -9.92 -7.60 -8.34
C ASN A 701 -11.05 -8.24 -9.13
N GLY A 702 -11.21 -9.54 -8.98
CA GLY A 702 -12.39 -10.23 -9.46
C GLY A 702 -13.67 -9.79 -8.71
N PRO A 703 -14.85 -10.24 -9.16
CA PRO A 703 -16.13 -9.87 -8.56
C PRO A 703 -16.29 -10.30 -7.09
N ASN A 704 -15.42 -11.17 -6.58
CA ASN A 704 -15.35 -11.62 -5.20
C ASN A 704 -14.38 -10.78 -4.33
N GLY A 705 -13.69 -9.79 -4.93
CA GLY A 705 -12.73 -8.93 -4.26
C GLY A 705 -11.30 -9.47 -4.21
N ALA A 706 -11.03 -10.67 -4.71
CA ALA A 706 -9.70 -11.25 -4.81
C ALA A 706 -9.01 -10.87 -6.13
N LEU A 707 -7.68 -10.78 -6.10
CA LEU A 707 -6.85 -10.65 -7.29
C LEU A 707 -6.44 -12.05 -7.78
N GLY A 708 -6.49 -12.28 -9.07
CA GLY A 708 -5.84 -13.44 -9.70
C GLY A 708 -6.70 -14.69 -9.88
N ASP A 709 -7.98 -14.66 -9.55
CA ASP A 709 -8.90 -15.76 -9.72
C ASP A 709 -9.51 -15.85 -11.14
N PHE A 710 -10.08 -17.00 -11.46
CA PHE A 710 -10.69 -17.27 -12.75
C PHE A 710 -12.20 -17.33 -12.63
N ILE A 711 -12.90 -16.77 -13.62
CA ILE A 711 -14.36 -16.83 -13.78
C ILE A 711 -14.69 -17.87 -14.84
N ASP A 712 -15.24 -19.02 -14.44
CA ASP A 712 -15.56 -20.13 -15.34
C ASP A 712 -16.47 -19.73 -16.49
N GLU A 713 -17.46 -18.86 -16.27
CA GLU A 713 -18.39 -18.39 -17.29
C GLU A 713 -17.66 -17.61 -18.39
N ARG A 714 -16.68 -16.79 -18.02
CA ARG A 714 -15.85 -16.02 -18.94
C ARG A 714 -15.01 -16.95 -19.83
N THR A 715 -14.29 -17.90 -19.23
CA THR A 715 -13.50 -18.89 -19.98
C THR A 715 -14.37 -19.75 -20.90
N ASN A 716 -15.52 -20.25 -20.41
CA ASN A 716 -16.44 -21.03 -21.23
C ASN A 716 -17.03 -20.24 -22.40
N THR A 717 -17.32 -18.94 -22.19
CA THR A 717 -17.79 -18.05 -23.27
C THR A 717 -16.72 -17.91 -24.35
N ALA A 718 -15.46 -17.69 -23.97
CA ALA A 718 -14.35 -17.61 -24.93
C ALA A 718 -14.16 -18.93 -25.71
N LEU A 719 -14.25 -20.09 -25.05
CA LEU A 719 -14.22 -21.39 -25.72
C LEU A 719 -15.34 -21.56 -26.75
N ASP A 720 -16.56 -21.15 -26.39
CA ASP A 720 -17.73 -21.25 -27.30
C ASP A 720 -17.60 -20.31 -28.48
N GLN A 721 -17.06 -19.08 -28.27
CA GLN A 721 -16.76 -18.14 -29.35
C GLN A 721 -15.72 -18.71 -30.32
N MET A 722 -14.61 -19.27 -29.81
CA MET A 722 -13.57 -19.89 -30.63
C MET A 722 -14.13 -21.08 -31.46
N ARG A 723 -14.94 -21.95 -30.86
CA ARG A 723 -15.62 -23.04 -31.55
C ARG A 723 -16.57 -22.55 -32.64
N ALA A 724 -17.36 -21.52 -32.31
CA ALA A 724 -18.30 -20.88 -33.27
C ALA A 724 -17.58 -20.24 -34.46
N ALA A 725 -16.38 -19.70 -34.24
CA ALA A 725 -15.48 -19.17 -35.26
C ALA A 725 -14.79 -20.27 -36.10
N GLY A 726 -15.04 -21.56 -35.79
CA GLY A 726 -14.50 -22.70 -36.53
C GLY A 726 -13.08 -23.11 -36.16
N MET A 727 -12.59 -22.67 -35.00
CA MET A 727 -11.29 -23.08 -34.48
C MET A 727 -11.34 -24.50 -33.95
N ASP A 728 -10.21 -25.18 -34.02
CA ASP A 728 -10.09 -26.61 -33.61
C ASP A 728 -9.88 -26.67 -32.08
N ILE A 729 -10.99 -26.52 -31.36
CA ILE A 729 -11.03 -26.59 -29.88
C ILE A 729 -11.82 -27.84 -29.47
N PRO A 730 -11.29 -28.71 -28.57
CA PRO A 730 -12.00 -29.90 -28.11
C PRO A 730 -13.42 -29.58 -27.65
N ALA A 731 -14.42 -30.37 -28.13
CA ALA A 731 -15.82 -30.07 -27.90
C ALA A 731 -16.28 -30.23 -26.45
N ASP A 732 -15.55 -31.02 -25.69
CA ASP A 732 -15.80 -31.36 -24.28
C ASP A 732 -14.89 -30.58 -23.31
N LEU A 733 -13.96 -29.77 -23.82
CA LEU A 733 -13.10 -28.90 -22.98
C LEU A 733 -13.91 -27.78 -22.32
N SER A 734 -13.69 -27.56 -21.06
CA SER A 734 -14.37 -26.54 -20.25
C SER A 734 -13.39 -25.73 -19.40
N ALA A 735 -13.86 -24.65 -18.80
CA ALA A 735 -13.08 -23.82 -17.89
C ALA A 735 -12.43 -24.64 -16.74
N SER A 736 -13.21 -25.55 -16.15
CA SER A 736 -12.75 -26.41 -15.03
C SER A 736 -11.65 -27.42 -15.40
N ASP A 737 -11.43 -27.63 -16.70
CA ASP A 737 -10.31 -28.46 -17.16
C ASP A 737 -9.02 -27.61 -17.29
N MET A 738 -9.16 -26.32 -17.66
CA MET A 738 -8.07 -25.42 -18.06
C MET A 738 -7.56 -24.51 -16.94
N SER A 739 -8.37 -24.25 -15.94
CA SER A 739 -8.05 -23.34 -14.84
C SER A 739 -8.60 -23.82 -13.51
N THR A 740 -7.99 -23.38 -12.42
CA THR A 740 -8.46 -23.71 -11.07
C THR A 740 -8.20 -22.59 -10.09
N ASN A 741 -9.19 -22.31 -9.24
CA ASN A 741 -9.08 -21.39 -8.10
C ASN A 741 -8.69 -22.12 -6.80
N ARG A 742 -8.25 -23.39 -6.88
CA ARG A 742 -7.90 -24.20 -5.72
C ARG A 742 -6.87 -23.54 -4.79
N PHE A 743 -5.97 -22.76 -5.36
CA PHE A 743 -4.81 -22.19 -4.67
C PHE A 743 -4.94 -20.70 -4.37
N ILE A 744 -6.01 -20.07 -4.84
CA ILE A 744 -6.27 -18.62 -4.66
C ILE A 744 -6.60 -18.34 -3.20
N ASP A 745 -5.90 -17.37 -2.62
CA ASP A 745 -6.28 -16.77 -1.35
C ASP A 745 -7.25 -15.60 -1.59
N TYR A 746 -8.51 -15.81 -1.22
CA TYR A 746 -9.58 -14.82 -1.43
C TYR A 746 -9.51 -13.62 -0.50
N SER A 747 -8.57 -13.59 0.44
CA SER A 747 -8.31 -12.42 1.28
C SER A 747 -7.31 -11.44 0.65
N ILE A 748 -6.64 -11.84 -0.45
CA ILE A 748 -5.63 -11.05 -1.15
C ILE A 748 -6.28 -10.35 -2.34
N GLY A 749 -6.35 -9.01 -2.29
CA GLY A 749 -6.90 -8.16 -3.34
C GLY A 749 -6.44 -6.73 -3.21
N LEU A 750 -6.52 -5.98 -4.31
CA LEU A 750 -6.20 -4.55 -4.34
C LEU A 750 -7.07 -3.76 -3.35
N PRO A 751 -6.52 -2.74 -2.69
CA PRO A 751 -7.29 -1.87 -1.82
C PRO A 751 -8.45 -1.20 -2.56
N GLY A 752 -9.69 -1.30 -2.03
CA GLY A 752 -10.86 -0.65 -2.60
C GLY A 752 -12.06 -1.58 -2.88
N GLY A 753 -11.90 -2.90 -2.75
CA GLY A 753 -12.99 -3.89 -2.79
C GLY A 753 -13.56 -4.18 -4.18
N ALA A 754 -14.51 -5.12 -4.24
CA ALA A 754 -15.17 -5.60 -5.46
C ALA A 754 -15.68 -4.47 -6.37
N GLU A 755 -15.48 -4.62 -7.67
CA GLU A 755 -16.02 -3.73 -8.70
C GLU A 755 -17.48 -3.33 -8.41
N SER A 756 -17.76 -2.03 -8.48
CA SER A 756 -19.12 -1.54 -8.61
C SER A 756 -19.68 -2.04 -9.94
N ASP A 757 -20.79 -2.79 -9.87
CA ASP A 757 -21.58 -3.30 -10.98
C ASP A 757 -21.44 -2.54 -12.30
N GLY A 758 -21.15 -3.28 -13.37
CA GLY A 758 -20.99 -2.97 -14.79
C GLY A 758 -21.62 -1.74 -15.47
N GLU A 759 -22.08 -0.73 -14.74
CA GLU A 759 -22.57 0.53 -15.30
C GLU A 759 -21.51 1.64 -15.37
N SER A 760 -20.38 1.50 -14.64
CA SER A 760 -19.28 2.48 -14.68
C SER A 760 -18.27 2.21 -15.80
N ALA A 761 -18.09 0.95 -16.21
CA ALA A 761 -17.17 0.57 -17.29
C ALA A 761 -17.53 1.14 -18.66
N VAL A 762 -18.81 1.39 -18.93
CA VAL A 762 -19.26 2.00 -20.21
C VAL A 762 -18.95 3.51 -20.27
N LYS A 763 -18.62 4.15 -19.14
CA LYS A 763 -18.25 5.58 -19.11
C LYS A 763 -16.75 5.84 -19.12
N ALA A 764 -15.93 4.88 -18.69
CA ALA A 764 -14.47 5.01 -18.72
C ALA A 764 -13.83 4.67 -20.07
N ALA A 765 -14.56 3.96 -20.96
CA ALA A 765 -14.12 3.69 -22.34
C ALA A 765 -14.08 4.93 -23.25
N PHE A 766 -14.44 6.10 -22.72
CA PHE A 766 -14.41 7.36 -23.45
C PHE A 766 -13.42 8.32 -22.83
N ILE A 767 -12.35 8.60 -23.56
CA ILE A 767 -11.44 9.75 -23.40
C ILE A 767 -10.24 9.47 -22.48
N TYR A 768 -9.21 8.86 -22.99
CA TYR A 768 -7.87 9.31 -22.63
C TYR A 768 -7.53 10.55 -23.51
N VAL A 769 -7.87 11.71 -23.01
CA VAL A 769 -7.27 12.98 -23.45
C VAL A 769 -6.15 13.20 -22.43
N GLY A 770 -4.90 13.05 -22.86
CA GLY A 770 -3.76 13.38 -22.04
C GLY A 770 -3.87 14.76 -21.41
N PRO A 771 -3.20 15.04 -20.28
CA PRO A 771 -3.24 16.35 -19.63
C PRO A 771 -2.82 17.44 -20.63
N PRO A 772 -3.43 18.63 -20.57
CA PRO A 772 -3.01 19.74 -21.44
C PRO A 772 -1.58 20.14 -21.10
N GLY A 773 -0.70 20.12 -22.11
CA GLY A 773 0.69 20.54 -22.05
C GLY A 773 0.90 22.01 -21.74
#